data_6bf741c774d3c11988b82c879a763894
#
_entry.id   6bf741c774d3c11988b82c879a763894
#
_cell.length_a   1.000
_cell.length_b   1.000
_cell.length_c   1.000
_cell.angle_alpha   90.00
_cell.angle_beta   90.00
_cell.angle_gamma   90.00
#
_symmetry.space_group_name_H-M   'P 1'
#
loop_
_entity.id
_entity.type
_entity.pdbx_description
1 polymer ?
#
loop_
_entity_poly.entity_id
_entity_poly.type
_entity_poly.pdbx_seq_one_letter_code
_entity_poly.pdbx_strand_id
1 'polypeptide(L)'
;MKLLISIEYRTRWGEQLVMRIGKRRIALQYADGGVWTGAIERYTQSEDTEYRYEIERDGACIRSEWRPHTLRLPAREGVRTLRIRDRWQEMPSDTSFYSSAFTRGIFGRGKTGSPKKATGNITLRVVLPTLRPDETLAVAGSGRELGDWKRIVPMDDSRFPEWELTLHTAHRFEYKFLIADRKTLTPILWEEGANRTWGELPGAGEHALDAAASPRFPKRRWRGAGTAIPVFSLRTEEDFGVGEFYDLKRLIDWAAATGQRVIQVLPINDTTMTGTWEDSYPYNANSTFALHPQFIRLPAAGVVEDDEYRTLRSELNALPEIDYERVNGHKLRLLRRAFERHGARTAARRDYKAFIAANRHWLIPYAAFCTLRDETGTPDFTRWGGFARYDRKTVDAYCRSHSRDIAFHCYVQYHLHTQLSEVCAYARDHGIVLKGDLPIGISRTSVDAWLYPHLFHMDSQAGAPPDAFSAVGQNWGFPTYNWERMARDGYAWWRARMAKMAEYFDAFRIDHILGFFRIWEIPTHAVHGLLGYFNPALPYSADELRGMGFDTQGGRYTTPAPDEHTLGELFGDLAGEVRATCMKEGRLLPAYATQRKVAARFPGDDEHQTRLREGLMALLDDVLFIEDPRRKGYFHPRIAPHSTHAYRRLDGERRATFDRLYTDFFYHRHNRFWQESALRKLPVLLSATEMLTCGEDLGMIPDSVPETMHELQILSLEIQRMPKTPGELFADPAHYPYFSVCTTSTHDMNPLRAWWEEDRELTARFYHEALGIGGDVPYFCEPWICRRILDMHLNSPAMLTILPLQDWLSTDGELRYPDPAKERINVPSIPRYHWRYRMHLPLEELLRKETFNESLHDMIACSGRR
;
A
#
# COMPACT_ATOMS: atom_id res chain seq x y z
N MET A 1 17.71 -24.79 -32.12
CA MET A 1 17.52 -25.81 -31.05
C MET A 1 16.06 -26.26 -31.05
N LYS A 2 15.79 -27.55 -30.78
CA LYS A 2 14.46 -28.09 -30.58
C LYS A 2 14.13 -28.02 -29.08
N LEU A 3 12.90 -27.60 -28.72
CA LEU A 3 12.41 -27.68 -27.34
C LEU A 3 11.37 -28.81 -27.26
N LEU A 4 11.52 -29.69 -26.28
CA LEU A 4 10.52 -30.69 -25.92
C LEU A 4 10.05 -30.36 -24.49
N ILE A 5 8.73 -30.21 -24.34
CA ILE A 5 8.12 -29.75 -23.11
C ILE A 5 7.22 -30.87 -22.57
N SER A 6 7.27 -31.12 -21.27
CA SER A 6 6.35 -32.01 -20.56
C SER A 6 5.93 -31.38 -19.23
N ILE A 7 4.63 -31.52 -18.92
CA ILE A 7 4.07 -31.02 -17.67
C ILE A 7 2.96 -31.97 -17.21
N GLU A 8 2.96 -32.31 -15.92
CA GLU A 8 1.91 -33.13 -15.32
C GLU A 8 0.80 -32.19 -14.80
N TYR A 9 -0.41 -32.35 -15.36
CA TYR A 9 -1.58 -31.57 -14.96
C TYR A 9 -2.88 -32.30 -15.27
N ARG A 10 -3.84 -32.27 -14.34
CA ARG A 10 -5.19 -32.86 -14.53
C ARG A 10 -6.18 -31.80 -14.99
N THR A 11 -6.62 -31.89 -16.23
CA THR A 11 -7.67 -31.04 -16.80
C THR A 11 -9.03 -31.72 -16.71
N ARG A 12 -10.09 -30.96 -16.92
CA ARG A 12 -11.47 -31.47 -17.12
C ARG A 12 -11.73 -31.70 -18.61
N TRP A 13 -12.76 -32.49 -18.91
CA TRP A 13 -13.17 -32.69 -20.30
C TRP A 13 -13.50 -31.36 -21.00
N GLY A 14 -12.99 -31.18 -22.22
CA GLY A 14 -13.12 -29.94 -22.99
C GLY A 14 -12.07 -28.86 -22.67
N GLU A 15 -11.17 -29.11 -21.73
CA GLU A 15 -10.07 -28.21 -21.41
C GLU A 15 -8.80 -28.56 -22.18
N GLN A 16 -8.09 -27.55 -22.65
CA GLN A 16 -6.84 -27.64 -23.38
C GLN A 16 -5.72 -26.95 -22.58
N LEU A 17 -4.62 -27.64 -22.32
CA LEU A 17 -3.44 -27.01 -21.76
C LEU A 17 -2.62 -26.37 -22.86
N VAL A 18 -2.25 -25.10 -22.69
CA VAL A 18 -1.55 -24.27 -23.67
C VAL A 18 -0.34 -23.63 -23.01
N MET A 19 0.79 -23.62 -23.72
CA MET A 19 1.98 -22.83 -23.34
C MET A 19 2.00 -21.53 -24.12
N ARG A 20 2.17 -20.40 -23.41
CA ARG A 20 2.42 -19.08 -24.00
C ARG A 20 3.88 -18.72 -23.84
N ILE A 21 4.59 -18.46 -24.95
CA ILE A 21 5.97 -18.01 -24.93
C ILE A 21 6.15 -16.83 -25.89
N GLY A 22 6.42 -15.63 -25.39
CA GLY A 22 6.34 -14.41 -26.16
C GLY A 22 4.96 -14.26 -26.81
N LYS A 23 4.93 -14.14 -28.17
CA LYS A 23 3.67 -14.07 -28.94
C LYS A 23 3.15 -15.45 -29.40
N ARG A 24 3.84 -16.53 -29.11
CA ARG A 24 3.49 -17.89 -29.59
C ARG A 24 2.53 -18.55 -28.62
N ARG A 25 1.52 -19.20 -29.19
CA ARG A 25 0.59 -20.11 -28.51
C ARG A 25 0.89 -21.55 -28.95
N ILE A 26 1.16 -22.44 -28.01
CA ILE A 26 1.48 -23.84 -28.27
C ILE A 26 0.47 -24.70 -27.51
N ALA A 27 -0.42 -25.35 -28.23
CA ALA A 27 -1.35 -26.31 -27.65
C ALA A 27 -0.57 -27.60 -27.34
N LEU A 28 -0.63 -28.05 -26.07
CA LEU A 28 0.02 -29.28 -25.66
C LEU A 28 -0.90 -30.48 -25.96
N GLN A 29 -0.31 -31.62 -26.20
CA GLN A 29 -1.01 -32.88 -26.43
C GLN A 29 -1.06 -33.70 -25.16
N TYR A 30 -2.23 -34.23 -24.82
CA TYR A 30 -2.39 -35.11 -23.67
C TYR A 30 -1.72 -36.48 -23.96
N ALA A 31 -0.90 -36.93 -23.05
CA ALA A 31 -0.31 -38.26 -22.97
C ALA A 31 -0.88 -39.04 -21.76
N ASP A 32 -0.67 -40.31 -21.72
CA ASP A 32 -1.15 -41.12 -20.61
C ASP A 32 -0.63 -40.66 -19.23
N GLY A 33 -1.43 -40.93 -18.19
CA GLY A 33 -1.02 -40.63 -16.79
C GLY A 33 -1.17 -39.16 -16.39
N GLY A 34 -1.85 -38.31 -17.16
CA GLY A 34 -2.03 -36.90 -16.81
C GLY A 34 -0.89 -36.00 -17.28
N VAL A 35 0.03 -36.51 -18.14
CA VAL A 35 1.13 -35.73 -18.69
C VAL A 35 0.70 -35.06 -19.99
N TRP A 36 1.06 -33.79 -20.14
CA TRP A 36 0.89 -33.00 -21.36
C TRP A 36 2.24 -32.74 -22.00
N THR A 37 2.34 -32.91 -23.31
CA THR A 37 3.59 -32.74 -24.05
C THR A 37 3.44 -31.75 -25.20
N GLY A 38 4.54 -31.08 -25.52
CA GLY A 38 4.60 -30.17 -26.66
C GLY A 38 6.00 -30.04 -27.23
N ALA A 39 6.11 -29.52 -28.46
CA ALA A 39 7.39 -29.31 -29.11
C ALA A 39 7.46 -27.98 -29.85
N ILE A 40 8.64 -27.36 -29.81
CA ILE A 40 9.03 -26.24 -30.68
C ILE A 40 10.21 -26.69 -31.49
N GLU A 41 10.01 -26.92 -32.79
CA GLU A 41 11.04 -27.48 -33.69
C GLU A 41 12.24 -26.54 -33.90
N ARG A 42 12.00 -25.22 -33.92
CA ARG A 42 13.05 -24.22 -34.05
C ARG A 42 12.85 -23.08 -33.04
N TYR A 43 13.71 -23.05 -32.04
CA TYR A 43 13.83 -21.96 -31.06
C TYR A 43 15.17 -21.25 -31.29
N THR A 44 15.13 -19.92 -31.49
CA THR A 44 16.31 -19.12 -31.93
C THR A 44 16.64 -17.97 -31.01
N GLN A 45 15.83 -17.71 -29.98
CA GLN A 45 16.12 -16.63 -29.01
C GLN A 45 17.31 -17.05 -28.13
N SER A 46 18.20 -16.11 -27.88
CA SER A 46 19.40 -16.30 -27.04
C SER A 46 19.26 -15.70 -25.65
N GLU A 47 18.27 -14.86 -25.44
CA GLU A 47 18.01 -14.22 -24.16
C GLU A 47 17.02 -15.05 -23.32
N ASP A 48 17.07 -14.87 -22.00
CA ASP A 48 16.11 -15.44 -21.07
C ASP A 48 14.71 -15.05 -21.50
N THR A 49 13.82 -16.04 -21.63
CA THR A 49 12.48 -15.82 -22.16
C THR A 49 11.43 -16.33 -21.19
N GLU A 50 10.50 -15.49 -20.81
CA GLU A 50 9.37 -15.90 -20.00
C GLU A 50 8.35 -16.69 -20.80
N TYR A 51 7.80 -17.74 -20.17
CA TYR A 51 6.68 -18.53 -20.67
C TYR A 51 5.75 -18.93 -19.54
N ARG A 52 4.48 -19.23 -19.87
CA ARG A 52 3.42 -19.55 -18.93
C ARG A 52 2.51 -20.61 -19.49
N TYR A 53 1.97 -21.46 -18.61
CA TYR A 53 0.88 -22.36 -18.98
C TYR A 53 -0.48 -21.75 -18.67
N GLU A 54 -1.44 -22.04 -19.55
CA GLU A 54 -2.83 -21.60 -19.45
C GLU A 54 -3.75 -22.76 -19.73
N ILE A 55 -4.93 -22.79 -19.10
CA ILE A 55 -6.02 -23.69 -19.45
C ILE A 55 -7.01 -22.91 -20.28
N GLU A 56 -7.31 -23.40 -21.43
CA GLU A 56 -8.31 -22.85 -22.32
C GLU A 56 -9.52 -23.79 -22.45
N ARG A 57 -10.73 -23.21 -22.53
CA ARG A 57 -11.97 -23.87 -22.91
C ARG A 57 -12.64 -23.04 -23.98
N ASP A 58 -13.05 -23.67 -25.09
CA ASP A 58 -13.67 -23.00 -26.25
C ASP A 58 -12.83 -21.81 -26.80
N GLY A 59 -11.51 -21.94 -26.72
CA GLY A 59 -10.56 -20.91 -27.18
C GLY A 59 -10.35 -19.72 -26.21
N ALA A 60 -11.04 -19.71 -25.08
CA ALA A 60 -10.88 -18.71 -24.05
C ALA A 60 -10.02 -19.22 -22.89
N CYS A 61 -9.08 -18.41 -22.39
CA CYS A 61 -8.32 -18.72 -21.18
C CYS A 61 -9.24 -18.67 -19.96
N ILE A 62 -9.39 -19.80 -19.27
CA ILE A 62 -10.18 -19.92 -18.03
C ILE A 62 -9.32 -19.98 -16.77
N ARG A 63 -8.05 -20.31 -16.89
CA ARG A 63 -7.08 -20.36 -15.81
C ARG A 63 -5.67 -20.16 -16.33
N SER A 64 -4.87 -19.39 -15.61
CA SER A 64 -3.44 -19.17 -15.89
C SER A 64 -2.63 -19.47 -14.64
N GLU A 65 -1.37 -19.85 -14.82
CA GLU A 65 -0.45 -19.98 -13.70
C GLU A 65 -0.28 -18.68 -12.93
N TRP A 66 0.03 -18.80 -11.65
CA TRP A 66 0.29 -17.67 -10.76
C TRP A 66 1.54 -16.88 -11.17
N ARG A 67 2.63 -17.58 -11.57
CA ARG A 67 3.87 -16.94 -12.04
C ARG A 67 4.33 -17.58 -13.37
N PRO A 68 5.05 -16.82 -14.21
CA PRO A 68 5.69 -17.40 -15.39
C PRO A 68 6.90 -18.24 -15.01
N HIS A 69 7.28 -19.12 -15.89
CA HIS A 69 8.57 -19.79 -15.92
C HIS A 69 9.58 -18.95 -16.71
N THR A 70 10.88 -19.22 -16.49
CA THR A 70 11.96 -18.63 -17.27
C THR A 70 12.70 -19.69 -18.05
N LEU A 71 12.68 -19.60 -19.38
CA LEU A 71 13.47 -20.44 -20.27
C LEU A 71 14.87 -19.86 -20.41
N ARG A 72 15.86 -20.66 -20.01
CA ARG A 72 17.28 -20.35 -20.21
C ARG A 72 17.93 -21.45 -21.00
N LEU A 73 18.74 -21.08 -21.97
CA LEU A 73 19.45 -22.06 -22.78
C LEU A 73 20.70 -22.58 -22.04
N PRO A 74 21.00 -23.88 -22.11
CA PRO A 74 22.19 -24.44 -21.49
C PRO A 74 23.45 -23.82 -22.08
N ALA A 75 24.46 -23.60 -21.23
CA ALA A 75 25.75 -23.00 -21.63
C ALA A 75 26.62 -23.96 -22.45
N ARG A 76 26.25 -25.25 -22.55
CA ARG A 76 27.00 -26.28 -23.26
C ARG A 76 26.84 -26.12 -24.79
N GLU A 77 27.94 -26.05 -25.52
CA GLU A 77 27.93 -26.08 -26.96
C GLU A 77 27.47 -27.44 -27.50
N GLY A 78 26.87 -27.43 -28.69
CA GLY A 78 26.42 -28.64 -29.36
C GLY A 78 25.10 -29.24 -28.89
N VAL A 79 24.38 -28.56 -28.02
CA VAL A 79 23.02 -28.95 -27.60
C VAL A 79 22.05 -28.66 -28.77
N ARG A 80 21.41 -29.72 -29.28
CA ARG A 80 20.42 -29.64 -30.36
C ARG A 80 18.99 -29.68 -29.83
N THR A 81 18.78 -30.37 -28.73
CA THR A 81 17.46 -30.54 -28.09
C THR A 81 17.53 -30.21 -26.61
N LEU A 82 16.62 -29.37 -26.14
CA LEU A 82 16.37 -29.10 -24.71
C LEU A 82 15.04 -29.75 -24.33
N ARG A 83 15.11 -30.72 -23.40
CA ARG A 83 13.94 -31.38 -22.82
C ARG A 83 13.63 -30.73 -21.50
N ILE A 84 12.42 -30.21 -21.34
CA ILE A 84 11.96 -29.48 -20.17
C ILE A 84 10.84 -30.30 -19.51
N ARG A 85 11.00 -30.56 -18.22
CA ARG A 85 9.97 -31.12 -17.36
C ARG A 85 9.55 -30.05 -16.36
N ASP A 86 8.32 -29.56 -16.51
CA ASP A 86 7.75 -28.49 -15.68
C ASP A 86 6.67 -29.01 -14.73
N ARG A 87 6.32 -28.17 -13.79
CA ARG A 87 5.18 -28.32 -12.89
C ARG A 87 4.33 -27.06 -12.99
N TRP A 88 3.00 -27.23 -12.98
CA TRP A 88 2.06 -26.10 -12.88
C TRP A 88 2.35 -25.27 -11.63
N GLN A 89 2.48 -23.97 -11.81
CA GLN A 89 2.76 -23.05 -10.71
C GLN A 89 1.46 -22.54 -10.11
N GLU A 90 0.97 -23.29 -9.10
CA GLU A 90 -0.11 -22.81 -8.22
C GLU A 90 0.41 -21.70 -7.30
N MET A 91 -0.53 -20.81 -6.87
CA MET A 91 -0.22 -19.87 -5.80
C MET A 91 -0.01 -20.65 -4.49
N PRO A 92 1.21 -20.67 -3.91
CA PRO A 92 1.45 -21.39 -2.69
C PRO A 92 0.83 -20.69 -1.47
N SER A 93 0.57 -21.44 -0.40
CA SER A 93 0.02 -20.89 0.85
C SER A 93 0.98 -19.96 1.62
N ASP A 94 2.19 -19.78 1.12
CA ASP A 94 3.26 -18.95 1.68
C ASP A 94 3.83 -17.98 0.63
N THR A 95 2.95 -17.45 -0.25
CA THR A 95 3.31 -16.47 -1.29
C THR A 95 4.06 -15.25 -0.77
N SER A 96 3.81 -14.84 0.47
CA SER A 96 4.51 -13.72 1.11
C SER A 96 6.03 -13.85 1.00
N PHE A 97 6.57 -15.08 1.13
CA PHE A 97 8.01 -15.32 1.02
C PHE A 97 8.58 -15.19 -0.39
N TYR A 98 7.72 -15.20 -1.42
CA TYR A 98 8.13 -14.95 -2.80
C TYR A 98 8.20 -13.46 -3.13
N SER A 99 7.78 -12.59 -2.22
CA SER A 99 7.85 -11.14 -2.42
C SER A 99 9.29 -10.63 -2.36
N SER A 100 9.52 -9.44 -2.93
CA SER A 100 10.82 -8.79 -2.91
C SER A 100 11.27 -8.44 -1.48
N ALA A 101 10.35 -8.27 -0.53
CA ALA A 101 10.66 -8.10 0.88
C ALA A 101 11.51 -9.26 1.43
N PHE A 102 11.22 -10.48 1.01
CA PHE A 102 11.97 -11.64 1.43
C PHE A 102 13.13 -11.97 0.46
N THR A 103 12.86 -11.95 -0.84
CA THR A 103 13.85 -12.42 -1.82
C THR A 103 14.98 -11.42 -2.06
N ARG A 104 14.77 -10.13 -1.84
CA ARG A 104 15.78 -9.06 -1.98
C ARG A 104 16.22 -8.48 -0.64
N GLY A 105 15.30 -8.37 0.33
CA GLY A 105 15.55 -7.83 1.66
C GLY A 105 16.01 -8.90 2.65
N ILE A 106 15.08 -9.53 3.35
CA ILE A 106 15.31 -10.36 4.54
C ILE A 106 16.17 -11.61 4.25
N PHE A 107 15.89 -12.33 3.15
CA PHE A 107 16.63 -13.52 2.71
C PHE A 107 17.52 -13.23 1.51
N GLY A 108 17.66 -11.96 1.13
CA GLY A 108 18.53 -11.54 0.03
C GLY A 108 19.97 -12.07 0.18
N ARG A 109 20.56 -12.45 -0.95
CA ARG A 109 21.93 -13.05 -0.97
C ARG A 109 23.04 -12.01 -1.14
N GLY A 110 22.69 -10.71 -1.08
CA GLY A 110 23.62 -9.63 -1.40
C GLY A 110 24.03 -9.65 -2.88
N LYS A 111 25.22 -9.13 -3.20
CA LYS A 111 25.78 -9.23 -4.55
C LYS A 111 26.23 -10.67 -4.79
N THR A 112 25.32 -11.50 -5.31
CA THR A 112 25.66 -12.84 -5.79
C THR A 112 26.57 -12.74 -7.02
N GLY A 113 27.56 -13.63 -7.11
CA GLY A 113 28.44 -13.72 -8.28
C GLY A 113 27.63 -14.03 -9.56
N SER A 114 28.23 -13.79 -10.73
CA SER A 114 27.63 -14.21 -11.98
C SER A 114 27.35 -15.72 -11.98
N PRO A 115 26.23 -16.18 -12.54
CA PRO A 115 25.89 -17.59 -12.59
C PRO A 115 27.06 -18.42 -13.12
N LYS A 116 27.42 -19.48 -12.44
CA LYS A 116 28.49 -20.36 -12.89
C LYS A 116 28.05 -21.05 -14.19
N LYS A 117 28.82 -20.88 -15.24
CA LYS A 117 28.61 -21.63 -16.48
C LYS A 117 28.97 -23.10 -16.22
N ALA A 118 28.00 -23.89 -15.80
CA ALA A 118 28.19 -25.33 -15.60
C ALA A 118 27.93 -26.07 -16.91
N THR A 119 28.84 -26.94 -17.30
CA THR A 119 28.72 -27.80 -18.47
C THR A 119 28.22 -29.17 -18.05
N GLY A 120 27.01 -29.53 -18.40
CA GLY A 120 26.39 -30.80 -18.07
C GLY A 120 25.34 -31.20 -19.08
N ASN A 121 24.70 -32.34 -18.87
CA ASN A 121 23.57 -32.80 -19.70
C ASN A 121 22.23 -32.83 -18.94
N ILE A 122 22.25 -32.59 -17.61
CA ILE A 122 21.06 -32.50 -16.76
C ILE A 122 21.15 -31.26 -15.86
N THR A 123 20.06 -30.52 -15.74
CA THR A 123 19.90 -29.43 -14.76
C THR A 123 18.69 -29.68 -13.89
N LEU A 124 18.89 -29.68 -12.58
CA LEU A 124 17.84 -29.64 -11.57
C LEU A 124 17.59 -28.17 -11.21
N ARG A 125 16.34 -27.71 -11.29
CA ARG A 125 15.93 -26.36 -10.90
C ARG A 125 14.82 -26.44 -9.85
N VAL A 126 14.97 -25.67 -8.77
CA VAL A 126 13.99 -25.60 -7.68
C VAL A 126 13.78 -24.14 -7.29
N VAL A 127 12.54 -23.75 -7.01
CA VAL A 127 12.23 -22.45 -6.43
C VAL A 127 11.93 -22.64 -4.95
N LEU A 128 12.77 -22.05 -4.09
CA LEU A 128 12.65 -22.16 -2.63
C LEU A 128 13.09 -20.84 -1.96
N PRO A 129 12.13 -19.93 -1.61
CA PRO A 129 12.44 -18.61 -1.07
C PRO A 129 12.69 -18.58 0.44
N THR A 130 12.42 -19.69 1.18
CA THR A 130 12.37 -19.69 2.65
C THR A 130 13.71 -19.99 3.34
N LEU A 131 14.81 -20.03 2.60
CA LEU A 131 16.13 -20.26 3.17
C LEU A 131 16.78 -18.96 3.63
N ARG A 132 17.36 -18.99 4.83
CA ARG A 132 18.12 -17.89 5.41
C ARG A 132 19.42 -17.63 4.65
N PRO A 133 20.04 -16.45 4.77
CA PRO A 133 21.29 -16.13 4.09
C PRO A 133 22.47 -17.08 4.46
N ASP A 134 22.47 -17.63 5.66
CA ASP A 134 23.46 -18.61 6.17
C ASP A 134 23.17 -20.06 5.76
N GLU A 135 22.06 -20.32 5.10
CA GLU A 135 21.63 -21.64 4.62
C GLU A 135 21.80 -21.78 3.10
N THR A 136 21.97 -23.00 2.63
CA THR A 136 21.99 -23.36 1.20
C THR A 136 21.12 -24.57 0.94
N LEU A 137 20.51 -24.64 -0.26
CA LEU A 137 19.89 -25.86 -0.76
C LEU A 137 20.99 -26.72 -1.38
N ALA A 138 21.01 -27.98 -1.04
CA ALA A 138 21.97 -28.97 -1.54
C ALA A 138 21.26 -30.23 -1.97
N VAL A 139 21.99 -31.07 -2.71
CA VAL A 139 21.56 -32.40 -3.15
C VAL A 139 22.57 -33.40 -2.71
N ALA A 140 22.12 -34.59 -2.24
CA ALA A 140 22.93 -35.77 -2.07
C ALA A 140 22.29 -36.91 -2.85
N GLY A 141 23.07 -37.84 -3.34
CA GLY A 141 22.54 -38.99 -4.10
C GLY A 141 23.57 -40.00 -4.49
N SER A 142 23.13 -41.01 -5.22
CA SER A 142 24.00 -42.05 -5.77
C SER A 142 24.79 -41.49 -6.95
N GLY A 143 26.01 -42.01 -7.14
CA GLY A 143 26.93 -41.59 -8.17
C GLY A 143 27.89 -40.50 -7.70
N ARG A 144 29.06 -40.48 -8.34
CA ARG A 144 30.19 -39.61 -8.01
C ARG A 144 29.82 -38.13 -8.02
N GLU A 145 28.99 -37.74 -8.95
CA GLU A 145 28.55 -36.35 -9.19
C GLU A 145 27.70 -35.84 -8.03
N LEU A 146 26.93 -36.71 -7.35
CA LEU A 146 26.08 -36.42 -6.20
C LEU A 146 26.69 -36.87 -4.86
N GLY A 147 27.96 -37.28 -4.87
CA GLY A 147 28.73 -37.55 -3.67
C GLY A 147 28.52 -38.92 -3.06
N ASP A 148 27.88 -39.88 -3.74
CA ASP A 148 27.63 -41.26 -3.30
C ASP A 148 27.02 -41.34 -1.88
N TRP A 149 26.10 -40.44 -1.56
CA TRP A 149 25.48 -40.26 -0.22
C TRP A 149 26.47 -39.94 0.91
N LYS A 150 27.76 -39.76 0.60
CA LYS A 150 28.84 -39.47 1.58
C LYS A 150 29.13 -37.96 1.68
N ARG A 151 28.82 -37.19 0.67
CA ARG A 151 28.96 -35.73 0.65
C ARG A 151 27.74 -35.09 0.00
N ILE A 152 27.48 -33.86 0.34
CA ILE A 152 26.40 -33.06 -0.27
C ILE A 152 26.97 -32.12 -1.34
N VAL A 153 26.16 -31.81 -2.34
CA VAL A 153 26.52 -30.92 -3.43
C VAL A 153 25.62 -29.68 -3.35
N PRO A 154 26.15 -28.50 -3.02
CA PRO A 154 25.35 -27.28 -2.94
C PRO A 154 24.86 -26.85 -4.32
N MET A 155 23.63 -26.36 -4.40
CA MET A 155 23.05 -25.76 -5.60
C MET A 155 23.50 -24.31 -5.75
N ASP A 156 23.53 -23.81 -6.97
CA ASP A 156 23.80 -22.40 -7.30
C ASP A 156 22.57 -21.55 -6.96
N ASP A 157 22.73 -20.50 -6.16
CA ASP A 157 21.72 -19.56 -5.74
C ASP A 157 21.94 -18.15 -6.30
N SER A 158 22.77 -18.00 -7.32
CA SER A 158 23.03 -16.70 -7.97
C SER A 158 21.77 -16.02 -8.52
N ARG A 159 20.67 -16.80 -8.64
CA ARG A 159 19.34 -16.34 -9.06
C ARG A 159 18.28 -16.59 -7.99
N PHE A 160 18.68 -16.53 -6.71
CA PHE A 160 17.73 -16.68 -5.61
C PHE A 160 16.42 -15.90 -5.87
N PRO A 161 15.24 -16.50 -5.66
CA PRO A 161 14.92 -17.76 -4.97
C PRO A 161 14.99 -19.05 -5.84
N GLU A 162 15.51 -18.97 -7.06
CA GLU A 162 15.80 -20.14 -7.87
C GLU A 162 17.14 -20.76 -7.47
N TRP A 163 17.16 -22.09 -7.41
CA TRP A 163 18.33 -22.90 -7.10
C TRP A 163 18.58 -23.83 -8.27
N GLU A 164 19.80 -23.85 -8.80
CA GLU A 164 20.17 -24.69 -9.94
C GLU A 164 21.36 -25.59 -9.63
N LEU A 165 21.30 -26.83 -10.08
CA LEU A 165 22.43 -27.77 -10.09
C LEU A 165 22.52 -28.41 -11.47
N THR A 166 23.62 -28.18 -12.19
CA THR A 166 23.89 -28.84 -13.46
C THR A 166 24.90 -29.98 -13.29
N LEU A 167 24.53 -31.14 -13.76
CA LEU A 167 25.29 -32.41 -13.65
C LEU A 167 25.67 -32.92 -15.02
N HIS A 168 26.78 -33.69 -15.07
CA HIS A 168 27.11 -34.50 -16.23
C HIS A 168 27.13 -35.97 -15.82
N THR A 169 26.14 -36.75 -16.25
CA THR A 169 26.03 -38.16 -15.89
C THR A 169 25.56 -39.00 -17.09
N ALA A 170 26.04 -40.26 -17.14
CA ALA A 170 25.62 -41.27 -18.08
C ALA A 170 24.82 -42.42 -17.40
N HIS A 171 24.53 -42.29 -16.13
CA HIS A 171 23.85 -43.30 -15.34
C HIS A 171 22.60 -42.77 -14.65
N ARG A 172 21.63 -43.66 -14.44
CA ARG A 172 20.47 -43.40 -13.58
C ARG A 172 20.95 -43.15 -12.16
N PHE A 173 20.28 -42.32 -11.41
CA PHE A 173 20.68 -42.02 -10.03
C PHE A 173 19.46 -41.77 -9.13
N GLU A 174 19.65 -42.02 -7.86
CA GLU A 174 18.76 -41.60 -6.80
C GLU A 174 19.32 -40.35 -6.12
N TYR A 175 18.44 -39.46 -5.69
CA TYR A 175 18.85 -38.23 -5.03
C TYR A 175 17.81 -37.72 -4.04
N LYS A 176 18.23 -36.81 -3.17
CA LYS A 176 17.37 -36.13 -2.21
C LYS A 176 17.85 -34.72 -1.98
N PHE A 177 16.92 -33.77 -1.81
CA PHE A 177 17.24 -32.40 -1.44
C PHE A 177 17.43 -32.28 0.06
N LEU A 178 18.25 -31.31 0.49
CA LEU A 178 18.48 -31.00 1.89
C LEU A 178 18.86 -29.52 2.04
N ILE A 179 18.54 -28.99 3.21
CA ILE A 179 19.03 -27.69 3.67
C ILE A 179 20.31 -27.92 4.46
N ALA A 180 21.36 -27.17 4.18
CA ALA A 180 22.64 -27.27 4.86
C ALA A 180 23.14 -25.87 5.28
N ASP A 181 24.03 -25.84 6.25
CA ASP A 181 24.82 -24.66 6.58
C ASP A 181 25.69 -24.25 5.37
N ARG A 182 25.64 -22.96 5.00
CA ARG A 182 26.29 -22.49 3.79
C ARG A 182 27.81 -22.52 3.81
N LYS A 183 28.42 -22.37 5.02
CA LYS A 183 29.89 -22.33 5.18
C LYS A 183 30.46 -23.72 5.37
N THR A 184 29.84 -24.49 6.24
CA THR A 184 30.36 -25.82 6.64
C THR A 184 29.84 -26.94 5.79
N LEU A 185 28.77 -26.74 5.02
CA LEU A 185 28.01 -27.74 4.28
C LEU A 185 27.52 -28.90 5.20
N THR A 186 27.27 -28.56 6.48
CA THR A 186 26.69 -29.54 7.43
C THR A 186 25.18 -29.64 7.17
N PRO A 187 24.61 -30.83 6.99
CA PRO A 187 23.18 -31.01 6.83
C PRO A 187 22.39 -30.49 8.03
N ILE A 188 21.38 -29.66 7.77
CA ILE A 188 20.45 -29.13 8.79
C ILE A 188 19.13 -29.91 8.73
N LEU A 189 18.59 -30.10 7.52
CA LEU A 189 17.28 -30.68 7.35
C LEU A 189 17.14 -31.38 5.99
N TRP A 190 16.71 -32.64 6.00
CA TRP A 190 16.40 -33.39 4.80
C TRP A 190 14.95 -33.20 4.36
N GLU A 191 14.70 -33.24 3.05
CA GLU A 191 13.32 -33.21 2.54
C GLU A 191 12.54 -34.44 3.02
N GLU A 192 11.24 -34.30 3.18
CA GLU A 192 10.33 -35.36 3.56
C GLU A 192 10.06 -36.31 2.39
N GLY A 193 9.70 -37.54 2.71
CA GLY A 193 9.37 -38.63 1.75
C GLY A 193 10.54 -39.46 1.29
N ALA A 194 10.33 -40.31 0.27
CA ALA A 194 11.31 -41.21 -0.29
C ALA A 194 12.36 -40.48 -1.14
N ASN A 195 13.46 -41.15 -1.45
CA ASN A 195 14.44 -40.68 -2.41
C ASN A 195 13.77 -40.47 -3.79
N ARG A 196 14.23 -39.46 -4.50
CA ARG A 196 13.85 -39.22 -5.89
C ARG A 196 14.70 -40.04 -6.83
N THR A 197 14.15 -40.44 -7.95
CA THR A 197 14.87 -41.21 -8.96
C THR A 197 14.90 -40.46 -10.29
N TRP A 198 16.07 -40.33 -10.86
CA TRP A 198 16.25 -39.88 -12.24
C TRP A 198 16.35 -41.11 -13.17
N GLY A 199 15.30 -41.37 -13.94
CA GLY A 199 15.17 -42.61 -14.72
C GLY A 199 15.52 -42.49 -16.20
N GLU A 200 15.37 -41.32 -16.81
CA GLU A 200 15.53 -41.13 -18.26
C GLU A 200 16.73 -40.25 -18.58
N LEU A 201 17.73 -40.81 -19.24
CA LEU A 201 18.97 -40.10 -19.59
C LEU A 201 18.84 -39.33 -20.90
N PRO A 202 19.39 -38.11 -20.99
CA PRO A 202 19.44 -37.36 -22.25
C PRO A 202 20.30 -38.06 -23.29
N GLY A 203 19.84 -38.09 -24.53
CA GLY A 203 20.61 -38.62 -25.67
C GLY A 203 21.77 -37.71 -26.09
N ALA A 204 22.51 -38.17 -27.09
CA ALA A 204 23.61 -37.38 -27.66
C ALA A 204 23.07 -36.02 -28.26
N GLY A 205 23.62 -34.92 -27.80
CA GLY A 205 23.18 -33.56 -28.17
C GLY A 205 21.86 -33.09 -27.48
N GLU A 206 21.42 -33.87 -26.48
CA GLU A 206 20.28 -33.41 -25.64
C GLU A 206 20.77 -32.86 -24.31
N HIS A 207 19.96 -31.96 -23.74
CA HIS A 207 20.05 -31.47 -22.37
C HIS A 207 18.66 -31.60 -21.70
N ALA A 208 18.61 -32.16 -20.48
CA ALA A 208 17.36 -32.28 -19.72
C ALA A 208 17.32 -31.25 -18.59
N LEU A 209 16.25 -30.48 -18.52
CA LEU A 209 15.94 -29.56 -17.42
C LEU A 209 14.74 -30.11 -16.63
N ASP A 210 14.95 -30.43 -15.34
CA ASP A 210 13.86 -30.73 -14.41
C ASP A 210 13.56 -29.53 -13.53
N ALA A 211 12.47 -28.83 -13.82
CA ALA A 211 11.89 -27.78 -13.02
C ALA A 211 10.59 -28.22 -12.31
N ALA A 212 10.25 -29.51 -12.40
CA ALA A 212 9.07 -30.09 -11.73
C ALA A 212 9.32 -30.43 -10.26
N ALA A 213 10.57 -30.50 -9.83
CA ALA A 213 10.91 -30.87 -8.46
C ALA A 213 10.44 -29.82 -7.45
N SER A 214 9.72 -30.28 -6.43
CA SER A 214 9.27 -29.46 -5.29
C SER A 214 9.66 -30.17 -4.00
N PRO A 215 10.79 -29.85 -3.37
CA PRO A 215 11.20 -30.46 -2.11
C PRO A 215 10.24 -30.04 -1.00
N ARG A 216 9.88 -30.98 -0.11
CA ARG A 216 9.00 -30.73 1.03
C ARG A 216 9.83 -30.64 2.29
N PHE A 217 9.80 -29.48 2.91
CA PHE A 217 10.39 -29.24 4.22
C PHE A 217 9.30 -28.80 5.21
N PRO A 218 9.48 -29.02 6.54
CA PRO A 218 8.58 -28.50 7.55
C PRO A 218 8.38 -26.99 7.38
N LYS A 219 7.13 -26.52 7.48
CA LYS A 219 6.80 -25.09 7.36
C LYS A 219 7.54 -24.30 8.43
N ARG A 220 8.29 -23.30 8.00
CA ARG A 220 8.95 -22.34 8.88
C ARG A 220 8.14 -21.04 8.90
N ARG A 221 7.74 -20.61 10.10
CA ARG A 221 7.13 -19.30 10.31
C ARG A 221 8.23 -18.29 10.60
N TRP A 222 8.32 -17.25 9.82
CA TRP A 222 9.18 -16.12 10.08
C TRP A 222 8.35 -14.97 10.67
N ARG A 223 8.90 -14.26 11.65
CA ARG A 223 8.30 -13.08 12.24
C ARG A 223 9.36 -11.99 12.37
N GLY A 224 8.99 -10.73 12.03
CA GLY A 224 9.88 -9.59 12.12
C GLY A 224 9.29 -8.44 12.93
N ALA A 225 10.18 -7.62 13.50
CA ALA A 225 9.85 -6.35 14.11
C ALA A 225 10.26 -5.19 13.20
N GLY A 226 9.64 -4.02 13.40
CA GLY A 226 9.97 -2.82 12.64
C GLY A 226 9.47 -1.55 13.28
N THR A 227 9.85 -0.43 12.67
CA THR A 227 9.47 0.93 13.09
C THR A 227 8.65 1.61 12.00
N ALA A 228 7.60 2.32 12.43
CA ALA A 228 6.82 3.23 11.58
C ALA A 228 7.17 4.68 11.93
N ILE A 229 7.54 5.48 10.90
CA ILE A 229 7.76 6.92 11.02
C ILE A 229 7.69 7.57 9.64
N PRO A 230 7.06 8.75 9.49
CA PRO A 230 7.15 9.53 8.24
C PRO A 230 8.58 9.96 7.94
N VAL A 231 8.98 9.97 6.67
CA VAL A 231 10.31 10.48 6.28
C VAL A 231 10.50 11.93 6.74
N PHE A 232 9.47 12.78 6.56
CA PHE A 232 9.56 14.19 6.95
C PHE A 232 9.79 14.41 8.45
N SER A 233 9.40 13.45 9.30
CA SER A 233 9.57 13.53 10.76
C SER A 233 10.96 13.17 11.25
N LEU A 234 11.82 12.59 10.40
CA LEU A 234 13.19 12.26 10.77
C LEU A 234 14.01 13.50 11.11
N ARG A 235 14.97 13.33 12.02
CA ARG A 235 15.94 14.35 12.39
C ARG A 235 17.33 13.77 12.40
N THR A 236 18.24 14.46 11.72
CA THR A 236 19.69 14.20 11.76
C THR A 236 20.44 15.51 11.98
N GLU A 237 21.75 15.42 12.27
CA GLU A 237 22.60 16.61 12.38
C GLU A 237 22.77 17.33 11.04
N GLU A 238 22.48 16.66 9.91
CA GLU A 238 22.71 17.17 8.55
C GLU A 238 21.46 17.61 7.80
N ASP A 239 20.23 17.34 8.30
CA ASP A 239 19.00 17.67 7.60
C ASP A 239 18.74 19.19 7.52
N PHE A 240 17.88 19.58 6.59
CA PHE A 240 17.54 20.99 6.34
C PHE A 240 16.21 21.39 7.00
N GLY A 241 15.95 20.94 8.24
CA GLY A 241 14.75 21.22 9.03
C GLY A 241 13.56 20.30 8.70
N VAL A 242 13.76 19.28 7.89
CA VAL A 242 12.82 18.24 7.54
C VAL A 242 13.60 16.96 7.23
N GLY A 243 13.06 15.81 7.56
CA GLY A 243 13.69 14.54 7.21
C GLY A 243 13.81 14.36 5.70
N GLU A 244 14.95 13.91 5.25
CA GLU A 244 15.32 13.73 3.84
C GLU A 244 15.58 12.25 3.54
N PHE A 245 15.62 11.86 2.25
CA PHE A 245 15.82 10.44 1.91
C PHE A 245 17.12 9.87 2.49
N TYR A 246 18.20 10.66 2.53
CA TYR A 246 19.47 10.16 3.07
C TYR A 246 19.45 9.96 4.59
N ASP A 247 18.53 10.60 5.32
CA ASP A 247 18.38 10.38 6.76
C ASP A 247 17.87 8.97 7.08
N LEU A 248 17.16 8.35 6.13
CA LEU A 248 16.77 6.94 6.22
C LEU A 248 17.98 6.01 6.40
N LYS A 249 19.20 6.37 5.93
CA LYS A 249 20.37 5.53 6.14
C LYS A 249 20.70 5.40 7.63
N ARG A 250 20.59 6.50 8.40
CA ARG A 250 20.77 6.48 9.86
C ARG A 250 19.69 5.67 10.57
N LEU A 251 18.46 5.79 10.09
CA LEU A 251 17.35 4.98 10.63
C LEU A 251 17.55 3.49 10.31
N ILE A 252 18.07 3.15 9.13
CA ILE A 252 18.43 1.78 8.74
C ILE A 252 19.51 1.23 9.66
N ASP A 253 20.57 2.02 9.94
CA ASP A 253 21.63 1.64 10.88
C ASP A 253 21.07 1.33 12.27
N TRP A 254 20.18 2.19 12.78
CA TRP A 254 19.53 1.99 14.07
C TRP A 254 18.60 0.76 14.08
N ALA A 255 17.81 0.58 13.04
CA ALA A 255 16.94 -0.59 12.92
C ALA A 255 17.75 -1.90 12.89
N ALA A 256 18.87 -1.91 12.18
CA ALA A 256 19.77 -3.06 12.14
C ALA A 256 20.42 -3.33 13.51
N ALA A 257 20.88 -2.29 14.22
CA ALA A 257 21.48 -2.38 15.55
C ALA A 257 20.48 -2.94 16.59
N THR A 258 19.20 -2.58 16.49
CA THR A 258 18.14 -3.04 17.41
C THR A 258 17.49 -4.34 16.97
N GLY A 259 17.95 -5.00 15.91
CA GLY A 259 17.41 -6.29 15.43
C GLY A 259 16.09 -6.18 14.65
N GLN A 260 15.67 -4.99 14.26
CA GLN A 260 14.50 -4.76 13.42
C GLN A 260 14.77 -5.13 11.96
N ARG A 261 13.72 -5.39 11.19
CA ARG A 261 13.79 -5.83 9.78
C ARG A 261 12.95 -4.99 8.82
N VAL A 262 12.07 -4.12 9.33
CA VAL A 262 11.15 -3.33 8.50
C VAL A 262 11.14 -1.88 8.97
N ILE A 263 11.23 -0.95 8.04
CA ILE A 263 10.94 0.47 8.25
C ILE A 263 9.72 0.81 7.39
N GLN A 264 8.64 1.24 8.04
CA GLN A 264 7.44 1.72 7.38
C GLN A 264 7.43 3.24 7.34
N VAL A 265 7.27 3.79 6.14
CA VAL A 265 7.13 5.23 5.91
C VAL A 265 5.72 5.58 5.43
N LEU A 266 5.32 6.85 5.56
CA LEU A 266 4.11 7.38 4.94
C LEU A 266 4.36 7.73 3.47
N PRO A 267 3.30 8.15 2.71
CA PRO A 267 3.46 8.47 1.30
C PRO A 267 4.57 9.50 1.04
N ILE A 268 5.34 9.24 0.00
CA ILE A 268 6.52 10.07 -0.38
C ILE A 268 6.29 10.84 -1.69
N ASN A 269 5.10 10.72 -2.25
CA ASN A 269 4.74 11.40 -3.48
C ASN A 269 4.65 12.93 -3.29
N ASP A 270 4.79 13.66 -4.39
CA ASP A 270 4.65 15.13 -4.38
C ASP A 270 3.21 15.53 -4.07
N THR A 271 3.05 16.44 -3.10
CA THR A 271 1.78 17.04 -2.68
C THR A 271 1.75 18.56 -2.90
N THR A 272 2.80 19.11 -3.54
CA THR A 272 2.95 20.56 -3.72
C THR A 272 1.87 21.14 -4.64
N MET A 273 0.97 21.94 -4.06
CA MET A 273 -0.12 22.62 -4.75
C MET A 273 -0.04 24.16 -4.59
N THR A 274 -0.01 24.61 -3.34
CA THR A 274 -0.09 26.03 -2.98
C THR A 274 1.24 26.60 -2.50
N GLY A 275 2.18 25.73 -2.11
CA GLY A 275 3.43 26.11 -1.47
C GLY A 275 3.27 26.50 -0.01
N THR A 276 2.11 26.23 0.60
CA THR A 276 1.80 26.49 2.01
C THR A 276 1.78 25.20 2.82
N TRP A 277 1.67 25.32 4.13
CA TRP A 277 1.57 24.18 5.05
C TRP A 277 0.39 23.22 4.74
N GLU A 278 -0.62 23.66 4.01
CA GLU A 278 -1.72 22.79 3.55
C GLU A 278 -1.22 21.64 2.66
N ASP A 279 -0.10 21.84 1.99
CA ASP A 279 0.56 20.83 1.16
C ASP A 279 1.33 19.77 2.00
N SER A 280 1.41 19.94 3.33
CA SER A 280 2.08 18.98 4.23
C SER A 280 1.35 17.65 4.37
N TYR A 281 0.09 17.56 3.92
CA TYR A 281 -0.73 16.35 3.99
C TYR A 281 -0.29 15.31 2.95
N PRO A 282 0.36 14.19 3.37
CA PRO A 282 1.02 13.28 2.44
C PRO A 282 0.05 12.45 1.58
N TYR A 283 -1.23 12.36 1.96
CA TYR A 283 -2.24 11.61 1.21
C TYR A 283 -2.93 12.43 0.09
N ASN A 284 -2.68 13.75 0.01
CA ASN A 284 -3.23 14.61 -1.04
C ASN A 284 -2.26 14.74 -2.23
N ALA A 285 -1.93 13.62 -2.86
CA ALA A 285 -0.92 13.57 -3.92
C ALA A 285 -1.25 14.48 -5.11
N ASN A 286 -0.32 15.34 -5.47
CA ASN A 286 -0.30 16.09 -6.73
C ASN A 286 0.04 15.17 -7.91
N SER A 287 0.93 14.21 -7.67
CA SER A 287 1.30 13.18 -8.65
C SER A 287 1.54 11.86 -7.94
N THR A 288 0.98 10.79 -8.48
CA THR A 288 1.21 9.43 -7.95
C THR A 288 2.55 8.82 -8.39
N PHE A 289 3.33 9.54 -9.20
CA PHE A 289 4.63 9.11 -9.75
C PHE A 289 5.78 9.96 -9.25
N ALA A 290 5.60 11.28 -9.13
CA ALA A 290 6.64 12.21 -8.71
C ALA A 290 6.91 12.10 -7.21
N LEU A 291 8.17 12.26 -6.82
CA LEU A 291 8.62 12.33 -5.44
C LEU A 291 8.57 13.77 -4.92
N HIS A 292 8.23 13.95 -3.63
CA HIS A 292 8.11 15.28 -3.04
C HIS A 292 9.48 15.97 -2.92
N PRO A 293 9.64 17.19 -3.43
CA PRO A 293 10.92 17.92 -3.42
C PRO A 293 11.53 18.14 -2.03
N GLN A 294 10.71 18.16 -0.97
CA GLN A 294 11.22 18.35 0.41
C GLN A 294 12.21 17.28 0.85
N PHE A 295 12.14 16.06 0.30
CA PHE A 295 12.98 14.93 0.70
C PHE A 295 14.38 14.95 0.11
N ILE A 296 14.71 15.94 -0.73
CA ILE A 296 16.01 16.01 -1.39
C ILE A 296 17.10 16.50 -0.44
N ARG A 297 18.24 15.77 -0.38
CA ARG A 297 19.47 16.26 0.22
C ARG A 297 20.15 17.23 -0.75
N LEU A 298 20.21 18.52 -0.37
CA LEU A 298 20.62 19.62 -1.24
C LEU A 298 22.08 19.51 -1.75
N PRO A 299 23.10 19.24 -0.92
CA PRO A 299 24.48 19.10 -1.40
C PRO A 299 24.63 17.97 -2.43
N ALA A 300 23.93 16.84 -2.24
CA ALA A 300 23.94 15.72 -3.19
C ALA A 300 23.26 16.05 -4.52
N ALA A 301 22.46 17.11 -4.57
CA ALA A 301 21.89 17.68 -5.79
C ALA A 301 22.71 18.87 -6.36
N GLY A 302 23.93 19.08 -5.89
CA GLY A 302 24.84 20.10 -6.40
C GLY A 302 24.69 21.49 -5.77
N VAL A 303 23.94 21.63 -4.68
CA VAL A 303 23.91 22.87 -3.89
C VAL A 303 25.24 23.02 -3.16
N VAL A 304 25.84 24.23 -3.23
CA VAL A 304 27.07 24.54 -2.55
C VAL A 304 26.81 24.85 -1.07
N GLU A 305 27.60 24.27 -0.20
CA GLU A 305 27.51 24.50 1.24
C GLU A 305 28.24 25.81 1.61
N ASP A 306 27.76 26.93 1.07
CA ASP A 306 28.21 28.28 1.41
C ASP A 306 27.65 28.73 2.78
N ASP A 307 28.03 29.96 3.21
CA ASP A 307 27.60 30.49 4.51
C ASP A 307 26.08 30.67 4.59
N GLU A 308 25.43 31.00 3.48
CA GLU A 308 23.98 31.10 3.41
C GLU A 308 23.32 29.70 3.67
N TYR A 309 23.80 28.67 3.00
CA TYR A 309 23.33 27.31 3.20
C TYR A 309 23.50 26.86 4.66
N ARG A 310 24.70 27.06 5.23
CA ARG A 310 25.02 26.65 6.61
C ARG A 310 24.14 27.37 7.64
N THR A 311 23.92 28.68 7.46
CA THR A 311 23.05 29.47 8.34
C THR A 311 21.62 28.97 8.29
N LEU A 312 21.04 28.84 7.09
CA LEU A 312 19.68 28.36 6.91
C LEU A 312 19.49 26.95 7.47
N ARG A 313 20.43 26.04 7.20
CA ARG A 313 20.39 24.69 7.75
C ARG A 313 20.36 24.68 9.27
N SER A 314 21.29 25.47 9.90
CA SER A 314 21.37 25.56 11.36
C SER A 314 20.07 26.11 11.97
N GLU A 315 19.51 27.16 11.39
CA GLU A 315 18.25 27.75 11.86
C GLU A 315 17.08 26.79 11.74
N LEU A 316 16.91 26.17 10.58
CA LEU A 316 15.78 25.28 10.32
C LEU A 316 15.89 23.96 11.10
N ASN A 317 17.11 23.40 11.21
CA ASN A 317 17.34 22.18 11.97
C ASN A 317 17.10 22.38 13.48
N ALA A 318 17.33 23.58 14.00
CA ALA A 318 17.08 23.89 15.41
C ALA A 318 15.57 23.94 15.78
N LEU A 319 14.67 24.06 14.80
CA LEU A 319 13.22 24.14 15.05
C LEU A 319 12.69 22.83 15.64
N PRO A 320 11.80 22.90 16.64
CA PRO A 320 11.19 21.71 17.23
C PRO A 320 10.18 21.00 16.30
N GLU A 321 9.58 21.71 15.38
CA GLU A 321 8.58 21.27 14.41
C GLU A 321 8.99 21.71 13.00
N ILE A 322 8.38 21.13 11.98
CA ILE A 322 8.66 21.47 10.58
C ILE A 322 8.00 22.80 10.21
N ASP A 323 8.80 23.76 9.75
CA ASP A 323 8.32 24.97 9.09
C ASP A 323 8.25 24.70 7.58
N TYR A 324 7.08 24.24 7.12
CA TYR A 324 6.88 23.74 5.76
C TYR A 324 7.23 24.78 4.70
N GLU A 325 6.74 26.02 4.86
CA GLU A 325 6.95 27.10 3.89
C GLU A 325 8.42 27.50 3.79
N ARG A 326 9.09 27.72 4.94
CA ARG A 326 10.51 28.13 4.95
C ARG A 326 11.39 27.03 4.36
N VAL A 327 11.18 25.78 4.76
CA VAL A 327 11.95 24.63 4.26
C VAL A 327 11.82 24.51 2.75
N ASN A 328 10.59 24.43 2.22
CA ASN A 328 10.37 24.20 0.80
C ASN A 328 10.73 25.43 -0.06
N GLY A 329 10.45 26.64 0.42
CA GLY A 329 10.84 27.88 -0.26
C GLY A 329 12.35 28.00 -0.43
N HIS A 330 13.13 27.75 0.65
CA HIS A 330 14.59 27.80 0.58
C HIS A 330 15.17 26.64 -0.26
N LYS A 331 14.66 25.41 -0.11
CA LYS A 331 15.12 24.27 -0.91
C LYS A 331 14.94 24.54 -2.41
N LEU A 332 13.75 24.94 -2.84
CA LEU A 332 13.48 25.21 -4.26
C LEU A 332 14.37 26.33 -4.82
N ARG A 333 14.58 27.40 -4.05
CA ARG A 333 15.46 28.50 -4.44
C ARG A 333 16.92 28.05 -4.61
N LEU A 334 17.44 27.29 -3.66
CA LEU A 334 18.82 26.76 -3.71
C LEU A 334 18.99 25.74 -4.84
N LEU A 335 17.97 24.89 -5.09
CA LEU A 335 17.98 23.94 -6.21
C LEU A 335 17.96 24.65 -7.57
N ARG A 336 17.23 25.77 -7.73
CA ARG A 336 17.28 26.56 -8.97
C ARG A 336 18.69 27.09 -9.23
N ARG A 337 19.37 27.60 -8.20
CA ARG A 337 20.78 28.04 -8.31
C ARG A 337 21.73 26.88 -8.68
N ALA A 338 21.53 25.71 -8.10
CA ALA A 338 22.30 24.52 -8.43
C ALA A 338 22.04 24.06 -9.87
N PHE A 339 20.78 24.09 -10.31
CA PHE A 339 20.40 23.75 -11.71
C PHE A 339 21.03 24.74 -12.71
N GLU A 340 21.08 26.04 -12.42
CA GLU A 340 21.73 27.03 -13.26
C GLU A 340 23.21 26.74 -13.46
N ARG A 341 23.89 26.25 -12.42
CA ARG A 341 25.32 25.92 -12.46
C ARG A 341 25.60 24.55 -13.09
N HIS A 342 24.77 23.56 -12.82
CA HIS A 342 25.09 22.15 -13.08
C HIS A 342 24.12 21.47 -14.04
N GLY A 343 22.96 22.07 -14.35
CA GLY A 343 21.89 21.46 -15.14
C GLY A 343 22.35 20.94 -16.51
N ALA A 344 23.14 21.76 -17.24
CA ALA A 344 23.65 21.36 -18.55
C ALA A 344 24.60 20.14 -18.47
N ARG A 345 25.48 20.10 -17.45
CA ARG A 345 26.38 18.97 -17.17
C ARG A 345 25.60 17.72 -16.81
N THR A 346 24.58 17.85 -15.97
CA THR A 346 23.69 16.74 -15.56
C THR A 346 22.94 16.20 -16.74
N ALA A 347 22.39 17.07 -17.59
CA ALA A 347 21.66 16.67 -18.82
C ALA A 347 22.52 15.90 -19.83
N ALA A 348 23.84 16.10 -19.80
CA ALA A 348 24.79 15.37 -20.67
C ALA A 348 25.04 13.92 -20.19
N ARG A 349 24.79 13.59 -18.92
CA ARG A 349 25.05 12.28 -18.31
C ARG A 349 24.20 11.18 -18.94
N ARG A 350 24.78 9.99 -19.04
CA ARG A 350 24.10 8.81 -19.60
C ARG A 350 22.93 8.33 -18.73
N ASP A 351 23.15 8.29 -17.42
CA ASP A 351 22.14 7.89 -16.43
C ASP A 351 20.95 8.85 -16.39
N TYR A 352 21.19 10.18 -16.45
CA TYR A 352 20.13 11.17 -16.57
C TYR A 352 19.29 10.97 -17.84
N LYS A 353 19.93 10.76 -18.97
CA LYS A 353 19.22 10.50 -20.24
C LYS A 353 18.40 9.23 -20.17
N ALA A 354 18.92 8.18 -19.54
CA ALA A 354 18.20 6.93 -19.33
C ALA A 354 16.97 7.15 -18.43
N PHE A 355 17.14 7.89 -17.32
CA PHE A 355 16.03 8.26 -16.43
C PHE A 355 14.92 9.02 -17.17
N ILE A 356 15.28 10.06 -17.95
CA ILE A 356 14.31 10.84 -18.71
C ILE A 356 13.59 9.95 -19.74
N ALA A 357 14.31 9.08 -20.45
CA ALA A 357 13.71 8.20 -21.45
C ALA A 357 12.70 7.21 -20.83
N ALA A 358 13.06 6.59 -19.71
CA ALA A 358 12.22 5.63 -19.00
C ALA A 358 10.96 6.28 -18.40
N ASN A 359 11.08 7.51 -17.91
CA ASN A 359 10.02 8.19 -17.15
C ASN A 359 9.26 9.26 -17.95
N ARG A 360 9.58 9.46 -19.24
CA ARG A 360 9.05 10.53 -20.08
C ARG A 360 7.52 10.63 -20.08
N HIS A 361 6.82 9.51 -19.97
CA HIS A 361 5.37 9.42 -20.07
C HIS A 361 4.62 10.13 -18.93
N TRP A 362 5.21 10.21 -17.73
CA TRP A 362 4.66 10.92 -16.58
C TRP A 362 5.45 12.19 -16.23
N LEU A 363 6.78 12.15 -16.40
CA LEU A 363 7.69 13.20 -15.95
C LEU A 363 7.50 14.52 -16.72
N ILE A 364 7.35 14.45 -18.04
CA ILE A 364 7.16 15.67 -18.86
C ILE A 364 5.80 16.31 -18.59
N PRO A 365 4.68 15.58 -18.55
CA PRO A 365 3.40 16.15 -18.11
C PRO A 365 3.43 16.74 -16.69
N TYR A 366 4.09 16.05 -15.74
CA TYR A 366 4.29 16.57 -14.39
C TYR A 366 5.06 17.90 -14.39
N ALA A 367 6.18 17.98 -15.09
CA ALA A 367 6.98 19.20 -15.21
C ALA A 367 6.17 20.34 -15.85
N ALA A 368 5.38 20.06 -16.89
CA ALA A 368 4.48 21.02 -17.52
C ALA A 368 3.40 21.53 -16.54
N PHE A 369 2.79 20.62 -15.78
CA PHE A 369 1.81 20.97 -14.75
C PHE A 369 2.42 21.90 -13.69
N CYS A 370 3.59 21.56 -13.16
CA CYS A 370 4.27 22.39 -12.16
C CYS A 370 4.59 23.79 -12.70
N THR A 371 5.08 23.88 -13.95
CA THR A 371 5.39 25.16 -14.59
C THR A 371 4.12 25.98 -14.78
N LEU A 372 3.02 25.40 -15.28
CA LEU A 372 1.73 26.07 -15.45
C LEU A 372 1.14 26.54 -14.12
N ARG A 373 1.20 25.70 -13.07
CA ARG A 373 0.78 26.05 -11.71
C ARG A 373 1.54 27.28 -11.20
N ASP A 374 2.88 27.26 -11.34
CA ASP A 374 3.74 28.33 -10.85
C ASP A 374 3.49 29.65 -11.63
N GLU A 375 3.28 29.62 -12.95
CA GLU A 375 2.96 30.77 -13.78
C GLU A 375 1.57 31.35 -13.51
N THR A 376 0.57 30.49 -13.29
CA THR A 376 -0.81 30.92 -13.07
C THR A 376 -1.13 31.22 -11.61
N GLY A 377 -0.24 30.83 -10.68
CA GLY A 377 -0.43 30.97 -9.24
C GLY A 377 -1.55 30.09 -8.66
N THR A 378 -2.00 29.05 -9.38
CA THR A 378 -3.06 28.16 -8.91
C THR A 378 -2.90 26.75 -9.45
N PRO A 379 -3.12 25.70 -8.61
CA PRO A 379 -3.15 24.31 -9.07
C PRO A 379 -4.47 23.95 -9.76
N ASP A 380 -5.49 24.79 -9.69
CA ASP A 380 -6.79 24.55 -10.31
C ASP A 380 -6.68 24.70 -11.83
N PHE A 381 -6.37 23.59 -12.49
CA PHE A 381 -6.22 23.55 -13.95
C PHE A 381 -7.48 23.94 -14.71
N THR A 382 -8.67 23.89 -14.10
CA THR A 382 -9.91 24.35 -14.76
C THR A 382 -9.87 25.85 -15.05
N ARG A 383 -8.98 26.60 -14.38
CA ARG A 383 -8.77 28.04 -14.55
C ARG A 383 -7.61 28.39 -15.50
N TRP A 384 -6.92 27.39 -16.10
CA TRP A 384 -5.75 27.62 -16.96
C TRP A 384 -6.08 27.93 -18.42
N GLY A 385 -7.29 28.43 -18.71
CA GLY A 385 -7.68 28.82 -20.07
C GLY A 385 -7.51 27.70 -21.09
N GLY A 386 -6.65 27.87 -22.08
CA GLY A 386 -6.37 26.87 -23.13
C GLY A 386 -5.77 25.55 -22.60
N PHE A 387 -5.25 25.52 -21.37
CA PHE A 387 -4.69 24.32 -20.72
C PHE A 387 -5.64 23.66 -19.71
N ALA A 388 -6.87 24.16 -19.57
CA ALA A 388 -7.88 23.59 -18.65
C ALA A 388 -8.19 22.11 -18.94
N ARG A 389 -7.99 21.68 -20.18
CA ARG A 389 -8.05 20.28 -20.60
C ARG A 389 -6.70 19.89 -21.18
N TYR A 390 -6.17 18.74 -20.74
CA TYR A 390 -4.93 18.23 -21.28
C TYR A 390 -5.07 17.89 -22.78
N ASP A 391 -4.27 18.54 -23.60
CA ASP A 391 -4.04 18.17 -24.99
C ASP A 391 -2.54 18.01 -25.25
N ARG A 392 -2.14 16.83 -25.71
CA ARG A 392 -0.74 16.49 -25.85
C ARG A 392 0.02 17.42 -26.78
N LYS A 393 -0.60 17.85 -27.90
CA LYS A 393 0.09 18.73 -28.90
C LYS A 393 0.31 20.12 -28.32
N THR A 394 -0.69 20.66 -27.64
CA THR A 394 -0.64 21.96 -26.96
C THR A 394 0.42 21.95 -25.85
N VAL A 395 0.41 20.91 -25.00
CA VAL A 395 1.40 20.76 -23.92
C VAL A 395 2.81 20.51 -24.47
N ASP A 396 3.00 19.70 -25.51
CA ASP A 396 4.31 19.52 -26.17
C ASP A 396 4.85 20.84 -26.77
N ALA A 397 3.99 21.71 -27.28
CA ALA A 397 4.38 23.05 -27.76
C ALA A 397 4.80 23.95 -26.60
N TYR A 398 4.02 23.97 -25.51
CA TYR A 398 4.35 24.69 -24.28
C TYR A 398 5.68 24.23 -23.68
N CYS A 399 5.93 22.92 -23.59
CA CYS A 399 7.20 22.38 -23.08
C CYS A 399 8.41 22.83 -23.90
N ARG A 400 8.26 23.01 -25.22
CA ARG A 400 9.35 23.55 -26.07
C ARG A 400 9.67 25.01 -25.76
N SER A 401 8.63 25.83 -25.57
CA SER A 401 8.80 27.28 -25.25
C SER A 401 9.31 27.52 -23.83
N HIS A 402 9.01 26.61 -22.87
CA HIS A 402 9.41 26.69 -21.46
C HIS A 402 10.45 25.63 -21.08
N SER A 403 11.29 25.27 -22.04
CA SER A 403 12.22 24.11 -21.90
C SER A 403 13.15 24.20 -20.69
N ARG A 404 13.51 25.40 -20.22
CA ARG A 404 14.36 25.61 -19.04
C ARG A 404 13.63 25.21 -17.75
N ASP A 405 12.37 25.61 -17.57
CA ASP A 405 11.59 25.30 -16.38
C ASP A 405 11.19 23.82 -16.35
N ILE A 406 10.82 23.25 -17.51
CA ILE A 406 10.61 21.82 -17.66
C ILE A 406 11.87 21.02 -17.25
N ALA A 407 13.05 21.46 -17.71
CA ALA A 407 14.31 20.80 -17.38
C ALA A 407 14.66 20.93 -15.88
N PHE A 408 14.26 22.02 -15.20
CA PHE A 408 14.43 22.17 -13.75
C PHE A 408 13.65 21.11 -12.98
N HIS A 409 12.37 20.92 -13.26
CA HIS A 409 11.57 19.89 -12.59
C HIS A 409 12.09 18.47 -12.87
N CYS A 410 12.55 18.23 -14.10
CA CYS A 410 13.20 16.95 -14.45
C CYS A 410 14.50 16.73 -13.67
N TYR A 411 15.29 17.77 -13.45
CA TYR A 411 16.53 17.76 -12.66
C TYR A 411 16.25 17.39 -11.19
N VAL A 412 15.24 18.01 -10.59
CA VAL A 412 14.85 17.74 -9.20
C VAL A 412 14.40 16.28 -9.04
N GLN A 413 13.53 15.79 -9.92
CA GLN A 413 13.04 14.41 -9.87
C GLN A 413 14.15 13.38 -10.12
N TYR A 414 15.12 13.67 -10.98
CA TYR A 414 16.28 12.81 -11.19
C TYR A 414 17.13 12.68 -9.90
N HIS A 415 17.42 13.77 -9.20
CA HIS A 415 18.18 13.72 -7.97
C HIS A 415 17.44 13.01 -6.84
N LEU A 416 16.12 13.22 -6.71
CA LEU A 416 15.26 12.49 -5.78
C LEU A 416 15.29 10.99 -6.05
N HIS A 417 15.11 10.59 -7.31
CA HIS A 417 15.19 9.19 -7.74
C HIS A 417 16.55 8.57 -7.38
N THR A 418 17.63 9.27 -7.68
CA THR A 418 18.99 8.78 -7.41
C THR A 418 19.20 8.56 -5.92
N GLN A 419 18.86 9.55 -5.09
CA GLN A 419 19.04 9.50 -3.65
C GLN A 419 18.21 8.38 -3.01
N LEU A 420 16.93 8.26 -3.38
CA LEU A 420 16.08 7.20 -2.84
C LEU A 420 16.51 5.81 -3.31
N SER A 421 16.95 5.67 -4.57
CA SER A 421 17.47 4.40 -5.09
C SER A 421 18.72 3.93 -4.34
N GLU A 422 19.61 4.85 -3.99
CA GLU A 422 20.79 4.54 -3.14
C GLU A 422 20.39 4.10 -1.73
N VAL A 423 19.38 4.73 -1.14
CA VAL A 423 18.85 4.36 0.18
C VAL A 423 18.22 2.97 0.13
N CYS A 424 17.47 2.66 -0.93
CA CYS A 424 16.86 1.34 -1.09
C CYS A 424 17.90 0.23 -1.25
N ALA A 425 18.98 0.49 -1.99
CA ALA A 425 20.11 -0.44 -2.08
C ALA A 425 20.78 -0.64 -0.72
N TYR A 426 21.00 0.46 0.02
CA TYR A 426 21.56 0.44 1.36
C TYR A 426 20.72 -0.38 2.34
N ALA A 427 19.38 -0.21 2.32
CA ALA A 427 18.47 -0.98 3.16
C ALA A 427 18.55 -2.48 2.87
N ARG A 428 18.55 -2.88 1.59
CA ARG A 428 18.68 -4.29 1.18
C ARG A 428 20.02 -4.89 1.61
N ASP A 429 21.11 -4.15 1.49
CA ASP A 429 22.46 -4.59 1.92
C ASP A 429 22.51 -4.82 3.45
N HIS A 430 21.64 -4.17 4.23
CA HIS A 430 21.51 -4.33 5.69
C HIS A 430 20.40 -5.31 6.09
N GLY A 431 19.72 -5.96 5.13
CA GLY A 431 18.59 -6.87 5.39
C GLY A 431 17.36 -6.18 5.98
N ILE A 432 17.19 -4.89 5.67
CA ILE A 432 16.04 -4.05 6.08
C ILE A 432 15.11 -3.86 4.89
N VAL A 433 13.83 -4.06 5.12
CA VAL A 433 12.75 -3.84 4.15
C VAL A 433 12.19 -2.43 4.33
N LEU A 434 12.20 -1.64 3.26
CA LEU A 434 11.43 -0.40 3.23
C LEU A 434 10.00 -0.70 2.80
N LYS A 435 9.05 -0.36 3.66
CA LYS A 435 7.60 -0.52 3.43
C LYS A 435 7.01 0.86 3.17
N GLY A 436 6.56 1.07 1.94
CA GLY A 436 5.88 2.29 1.51
C GLY A 436 4.40 2.31 1.86
N ASP A 437 3.76 3.44 1.58
CA ASP A 437 2.33 3.63 1.75
C ASP A 437 1.73 4.21 0.45
N LEU A 438 0.64 3.61 -0.03
CA LEU A 438 -0.05 4.02 -1.24
C LEU A 438 -1.40 4.66 -0.88
N PRO A 439 -1.54 5.99 -0.98
CA PRO A 439 -2.81 6.67 -0.75
C PRO A 439 -3.94 6.10 -1.60
N ILE A 440 -5.12 5.94 -1.02
CA ILE A 440 -6.31 5.55 -1.80
C ILE A 440 -6.72 6.63 -2.79
N GLY A 441 -6.50 7.90 -2.46
CA GLY A 441 -6.93 9.05 -3.25
C GLY A 441 -5.83 9.73 -4.06
N ILE A 442 -6.25 10.71 -4.84
CA ILE A 442 -5.42 11.72 -5.49
C ILE A 442 -6.04 13.09 -5.24
N SER A 443 -5.26 14.16 -5.31
CA SER A 443 -5.85 15.50 -5.29
C SER A 443 -6.77 15.73 -6.51
N ARG A 444 -7.88 16.37 -6.28
CA ARG A 444 -8.83 16.76 -7.34
C ARG A 444 -8.20 17.65 -8.40
N THR A 445 -7.20 18.42 -8.02
CA THR A 445 -6.44 19.33 -8.90
C THR A 445 -5.04 18.78 -9.21
N SER A 446 -4.85 17.46 -9.17
CA SER A 446 -3.58 16.80 -9.44
C SER A 446 -3.24 16.68 -10.92
N VAL A 447 -1.98 16.39 -11.20
CA VAL A 447 -1.49 15.97 -12.53
C VAL A 447 -2.29 14.79 -13.05
N ASP A 448 -2.56 13.79 -12.21
CA ASP A 448 -3.31 12.59 -12.57
C ASP A 448 -4.75 12.92 -12.99
N ALA A 449 -5.43 13.82 -12.27
CA ALA A 449 -6.77 14.28 -12.60
C ALA A 449 -6.79 15.12 -13.90
N TRP A 450 -5.74 15.90 -14.16
CA TRP A 450 -5.60 16.68 -15.39
C TRP A 450 -5.36 15.80 -16.61
N LEU A 451 -4.48 14.79 -16.50
CA LEU A 451 -4.14 13.86 -17.58
C LEU A 451 -5.27 12.88 -17.90
N TYR A 452 -5.93 12.37 -16.87
CA TYR A 452 -6.84 11.21 -16.97
C TYR A 452 -8.17 11.45 -16.27
N PRO A 453 -8.88 12.59 -16.51
CA PRO A 453 -10.12 12.91 -15.77
C PRO A 453 -11.21 11.84 -15.94
N HIS A 454 -11.18 11.07 -17.03
CA HIS A 454 -12.12 9.99 -17.32
C HIS A 454 -11.93 8.74 -16.46
N LEU A 455 -10.80 8.61 -15.75
CA LEU A 455 -10.53 7.52 -14.80
C LEU A 455 -11.11 7.79 -13.41
N PHE A 456 -11.64 9.00 -13.19
CA PHE A 456 -12.14 9.44 -11.89
C PHE A 456 -13.56 9.97 -12.00
N HIS A 457 -14.33 9.81 -10.92
CA HIS A 457 -15.62 10.48 -10.75
C HIS A 457 -15.39 11.87 -10.14
N MET A 458 -15.23 12.88 -11.02
CA MET A 458 -14.96 14.26 -10.61
C MET A 458 -16.17 14.96 -9.98
N ASP A 459 -17.35 14.35 -10.03
CA ASP A 459 -18.63 14.80 -9.45
C ASP A 459 -18.88 14.27 -8.04
N SER A 460 -17.95 13.49 -7.49
CA SER A 460 -18.04 12.90 -6.16
C SER A 460 -16.76 13.06 -5.35
N GLN A 461 -16.83 12.74 -4.08
CA GLN A 461 -15.73 12.77 -3.11
C GLN A 461 -15.67 11.46 -2.35
N ALA A 462 -14.45 10.94 -2.13
CA ALA A 462 -14.25 9.82 -1.24
C ALA A 462 -14.32 10.27 0.23
N GLY A 463 -14.72 9.36 1.10
CA GLY A 463 -14.76 9.57 2.53
C GLY A 463 -15.03 8.28 3.30
N ALA A 464 -15.46 8.40 4.54
CA ALA A 464 -15.90 7.31 5.39
C ALA A 464 -17.27 7.61 6.01
N PRO A 465 -18.11 6.58 6.26
CA PRO A 465 -19.31 6.74 7.07
C PRO A 465 -18.96 7.16 8.51
N PRO A 466 -19.95 7.60 9.31
CA PRO A 466 -19.73 7.90 10.72
C PRO A 466 -19.00 6.77 11.45
N ASP A 467 -18.01 7.13 12.24
CA ASP A 467 -17.14 6.24 12.99
C ASP A 467 -16.73 6.85 14.34
N ALA A 468 -15.80 6.22 15.04
CA ALA A 468 -15.28 6.72 16.32
C ALA A 468 -14.49 8.05 16.18
N PHE A 469 -14.04 8.41 14.98
CA PHE A 469 -13.28 9.64 14.70
C PHE A 469 -14.18 10.81 14.32
N SER A 470 -15.37 10.54 13.73
CA SER A 470 -16.30 11.57 13.26
C SER A 470 -17.75 11.11 13.27
N ALA A 471 -18.58 11.73 14.12
CA ALA A 471 -20.03 11.47 14.20
C ALA A 471 -20.79 11.85 12.91
N VAL A 472 -20.27 12.76 12.10
CA VAL A 472 -20.85 13.18 10.81
C VAL A 472 -20.21 12.48 9.60
N GLY A 473 -19.32 11.52 9.87
CA GLY A 473 -18.50 10.89 8.84
C GLY A 473 -17.35 11.77 8.36
N GLN A 474 -16.43 11.18 7.62
CA GLN A 474 -15.26 11.88 7.09
C GLN A 474 -15.44 12.17 5.60
N ASN A 475 -15.09 13.37 5.18
CA ASN A 475 -15.05 13.77 3.77
C ASN A 475 -13.60 14.09 3.40
N TRP A 476 -12.93 13.20 2.68
CA TRP A 476 -11.52 13.35 2.30
C TRP A 476 -11.31 14.25 1.08
N GLY A 477 -12.38 14.60 0.35
CA GLY A 477 -12.33 15.52 -0.78
C GLY A 477 -11.78 14.95 -2.09
N PHE A 478 -11.22 13.75 -2.10
CA PHE A 478 -10.65 13.11 -3.30
C PHE A 478 -11.75 12.67 -4.28
N PRO A 479 -11.52 12.71 -5.60
CA PRO A 479 -12.42 12.07 -6.55
C PRO A 479 -12.35 10.55 -6.40
N THR A 480 -13.46 9.85 -6.58
CA THR A 480 -13.49 8.39 -6.55
C THR A 480 -13.11 7.79 -7.90
N TYR A 481 -12.73 6.50 -7.92
CA TYR A 481 -12.28 5.83 -9.14
C TYR A 481 -13.42 5.33 -10.01
N ASN A 482 -13.32 5.57 -11.31
CA ASN A 482 -14.17 4.95 -12.33
C ASN A 482 -13.61 3.55 -12.69
N TRP A 483 -13.86 2.57 -11.84
CA TRP A 483 -13.33 1.21 -11.98
C TRP A 483 -13.76 0.53 -13.29
N GLU A 484 -14.96 0.82 -13.80
CA GLU A 484 -15.43 0.28 -15.08
C GLU A 484 -14.60 0.79 -16.25
N ARG A 485 -14.22 2.06 -16.22
CA ARG A 485 -13.35 2.65 -17.23
C ARG A 485 -11.92 2.09 -17.14
N MET A 486 -11.39 1.97 -15.93
CA MET A 486 -10.07 1.41 -15.68
C MET A 486 -9.96 -0.07 -16.09
N ALA A 487 -11.03 -0.83 -15.94
CA ALA A 487 -11.05 -2.25 -16.33
C ALA A 487 -10.87 -2.46 -17.85
N ARG A 488 -11.25 -1.48 -18.70
CA ARG A 488 -11.18 -1.60 -20.17
C ARG A 488 -9.76 -1.73 -20.71
N ASP A 489 -8.76 -1.21 -19.98
CA ASP A 489 -7.34 -1.31 -20.34
C ASP A 489 -6.54 -2.19 -19.35
N GLY A 490 -7.24 -3.00 -18.55
CA GLY A 490 -6.62 -3.88 -17.55
C GLY A 490 -5.99 -3.10 -16.39
N TYR A 491 -6.63 -2.01 -15.96
CA TYR A 491 -6.18 -1.15 -14.87
C TYR A 491 -4.76 -0.57 -15.10
N ALA A 492 -4.43 -0.16 -16.30
CA ALA A 492 -3.09 0.25 -16.72
C ALA A 492 -2.50 1.35 -15.83
N TRP A 493 -3.30 2.35 -15.44
CA TRP A 493 -2.86 3.44 -14.55
C TRP A 493 -2.42 2.91 -13.17
N TRP A 494 -3.22 2.05 -12.54
CA TRP A 494 -2.88 1.45 -11.25
C TRP A 494 -1.65 0.54 -11.33
N ARG A 495 -1.56 -0.27 -12.36
CA ARG A 495 -0.40 -1.14 -12.60
C ARG A 495 0.88 -0.32 -12.75
N ALA A 496 0.83 0.78 -13.50
CA ALA A 496 1.97 1.68 -13.68
C ALA A 496 2.38 2.36 -12.34
N ARG A 497 1.39 2.78 -11.54
CA ARG A 497 1.63 3.34 -10.20
C ARG A 497 2.31 2.34 -9.28
N MET A 498 1.82 1.10 -9.23
CA MET A 498 2.44 0.03 -8.43
C MET A 498 3.86 -0.31 -8.89
N ALA A 499 4.06 -0.43 -10.20
CA ALA A 499 5.38 -0.68 -10.78
C ALA A 499 6.37 0.45 -10.44
N LYS A 500 5.92 1.71 -10.42
CA LYS A 500 6.75 2.84 -10.03
C LYS A 500 7.16 2.78 -8.55
N MET A 501 6.24 2.44 -7.66
CA MET A 501 6.57 2.30 -6.22
C MET A 501 7.48 1.10 -5.96
N ALA A 502 7.38 0.04 -6.73
CA ALA A 502 8.26 -1.14 -6.65
C ALA A 502 9.74 -0.85 -7.04
N GLU A 503 10.04 0.31 -7.65
CA GLU A 503 11.42 0.76 -7.82
C GLU A 503 12.09 1.05 -6.46
N TYR A 504 11.30 1.47 -5.45
CA TYR A 504 11.79 1.97 -4.17
C TYR A 504 11.46 1.08 -2.97
N PHE A 505 10.33 0.38 -3.01
CA PHE A 505 9.85 -0.39 -1.89
C PHE A 505 9.84 -1.89 -2.19
N ASP A 506 10.04 -2.69 -1.15
CA ASP A 506 9.91 -4.14 -1.21
C ASP A 506 8.64 -4.65 -0.48
N ALA A 507 7.98 -3.77 0.25
CA ALA A 507 6.66 -3.97 0.85
C ALA A 507 5.85 -2.68 0.76
N PHE A 508 4.52 -2.76 0.80
CA PHE A 508 3.66 -1.56 0.83
C PHE A 508 2.36 -1.80 1.59
N ARG A 509 1.80 -0.72 2.11
CA ARG A 509 0.46 -0.65 2.65
C ARG A 509 -0.47 -0.07 1.59
N ILE A 510 -1.56 -0.74 1.31
CA ILE A 510 -2.69 -0.15 0.58
C ILE A 510 -3.51 0.60 1.62
N ASP A 511 -3.50 1.91 1.51
CA ASP A 511 -4.37 2.78 2.29
C ASP A 511 -5.82 2.50 1.93
N HIS A 512 -6.68 2.37 2.94
CA HIS A 512 -8.11 2.08 2.80
C HIS A 512 -8.41 0.97 1.78
N ILE A 513 -7.89 -0.26 2.00
CA ILE A 513 -8.09 -1.39 1.07
C ILE A 513 -9.58 -1.67 0.81
N LEU A 514 -10.45 -1.30 1.74
CA LEU A 514 -11.90 -1.39 1.59
C LEU A 514 -12.39 -0.66 0.33
N GLY A 515 -11.69 0.38 -0.12
CA GLY A 515 -11.98 1.12 -1.36
C GLY A 515 -11.90 0.28 -2.64
N PHE A 516 -11.23 -0.88 -2.60
CA PHE A 516 -11.20 -1.85 -3.71
C PHE A 516 -12.41 -2.76 -3.72
N PHE A 517 -13.08 -2.91 -2.60
CA PHE A 517 -14.38 -3.60 -2.47
C PHE A 517 -15.50 -2.61 -2.74
N ARG A 518 -15.51 -1.52 -1.99
CA ARG A 518 -16.43 -0.39 -2.06
C ARG A 518 -15.80 0.86 -1.47
N ILE A 519 -16.16 2.01 -1.98
CA ILE A 519 -15.78 3.30 -1.41
C ILE A 519 -17.02 4.03 -0.88
N TRP A 520 -16.87 4.77 0.22
CA TRP A 520 -17.89 5.72 0.64
C TRP A 520 -17.80 6.95 -0.23
N GLU A 521 -18.84 7.19 -1.00
CA GLU A 521 -18.89 8.25 -1.99
C GLU A 521 -19.83 9.34 -1.54
N ILE A 522 -19.33 10.56 -1.47
CA ILE A 522 -20.06 11.74 -1.00
C ILE A 522 -20.28 12.68 -2.19
N PRO A 523 -21.51 13.11 -2.47
CA PRO A 523 -21.76 14.09 -3.53
C PRO A 523 -20.98 15.39 -3.31
N THR A 524 -20.48 16.03 -4.37
CA THR A 524 -19.66 17.26 -4.25
C THR A 524 -20.38 18.43 -3.61
N HIS A 525 -21.71 18.44 -3.60
CA HIS A 525 -22.53 19.44 -2.94
C HIS A 525 -22.72 19.25 -1.43
N ALA A 526 -22.31 18.08 -0.90
CA ALA A 526 -22.33 17.75 0.52
C ALA A 526 -20.99 18.10 1.18
N VAL A 527 -21.01 18.37 2.48
CA VAL A 527 -19.86 18.58 3.36
C VAL A 527 -19.70 17.39 4.30
N HIS A 528 -20.80 16.93 4.89
CA HIS A 528 -20.82 15.78 5.81
C HIS A 528 -20.78 14.45 5.05
N GLY A 529 -20.14 13.46 5.67
CA GLY A 529 -20.16 12.06 5.22
C GLY A 529 -21.54 11.41 5.35
N LEU A 530 -22.44 11.94 6.17
CA LEU A 530 -23.79 11.42 6.38
C LEU A 530 -24.64 11.32 5.11
N LEU A 531 -24.41 12.16 4.10
CA LEU A 531 -25.08 12.14 2.80
C LEU A 531 -24.35 11.28 1.77
N GLY A 532 -23.39 10.47 2.20
CA GLY A 532 -22.68 9.53 1.35
C GLY A 532 -23.44 8.22 1.16
N TYR A 533 -22.93 7.40 0.24
CA TYR A 533 -23.39 6.05 -0.07
C TYR A 533 -22.22 5.19 -0.54
N PHE A 534 -22.37 3.85 -0.48
CA PHE A 534 -21.33 2.96 -1.01
C PHE A 534 -21.37 2.87 -2.53
N ASN A 535 -20.21 2.89 -3.17
CA ASN A 535 -20.02 2.65 -4.60
C ASN A 535 -18.90 1.59 -4.82
N PRO A 536 -19.16 0.47 -5.52
CA PRO A 536 -20.44 0.08 -6.10
C PRO A 536 -21.44 -0.42 -5.04
N ALA A 537 -22.72 -0.31 -5.35
CA ALA A 537 -23.81 -0.80 -4.51
C ALA A 537 -25.00 -1.34 -5.34
N LEU A 538 -25.91 -2.00 -4.65
CA LEU A 538 -27.19 -2.50 -5.15
C LEU A 538 -28.34 -1.69 -4.52
N PRO A 539 -28.55 -0.41 -4.93
CA PRO A 539 -29.58 0.45 -4.35
C PRO A 539 -30.99 -0.11 -4.64
N TYR A 540 -31.93 0.26 -3.80
CA TYR A 540 -33.35 -0.09 -3.98
C TYR A 540 -33.98 0.75 -5.06
N SER A 541 -34.82 0.15 -5.93
CA SER A 541 -35.65 0.88 -6.86
C SER A 541 -36.84 1.56 -6.15
N ALA A 542 -37.42 2.61 -6.77
CA ALA A 542 -38.63 3.26 -6.25
C ALA A 542 -39.79 2.27 -6.04
N ASP A 543 -39.93 1.25 -6.90
CA ASP A 543 -40.98 0.25 -6.80
C ASP A 543 -40.74 -0.71 -5.64
N GLU A 544 -39.49 -1.15 -5.41
CA GLU A 544 -39.13 -1.95 -4.22
C GLU A 544 -39.48 -1.20 -2.94
N LEU A 545 -39.08 0.09 -2.85
CA LEU A 545 -39.37 0.92 -1.68
C LEU A 545 -40.87 1.14 -1.48
N ARG A 546 -41.63 1.35 -2.56
CA ARG A 546 -43.06 1.52 -2.49
C ARG A 546 -43.74 0.23 -2.00
N GLY A 547 -43.31 -0.93 -2.46
CA GLY A 547 -43.76 -2.25 -1.97
C GLY A 547 -43.46 -2.46 -0.47
N MET A 548 -42.48 -1.79 0.08
CA MET A 548 -42.12 -1.78 1.51
C MET A 548 -42.78 -0.63 2.31
N GLY A 549 -43.70 0.14 1.70
CA GLY A 549 -44.41 1.25 2.35
C GLY A 549 -43.71 2.59 2.32
N PHE A 550 -42.63 2.74 1.52
CA PHE A 550 -41.89 4.00 1.35
C PHE A 550 -42.08 4.56 -0.08
N ASP A 551 -43.04 5.45 -0.24
CA ASP A 551 -43.23 6.16 -1.51
C ASP A 551 -42.31 7.41 -1.55
N THR A 552 -41.33 7.39 -2.45
CA THR A 552 -40.32 8.46 -2.61
C THR A 552 -40.77 9.56 -3.58
N GLN A 553 -41.98 9.51 -4.11
CA GLN A 553 -42.48 10.54 -5.05
C GLN A 553 -42.48 11.94 -4.41
N GLY A 554 -42.18 12.96 -5.21
CA GLY A 554 -42.15 14.34 -4.77
C GLY A 554 -41.05 14.69 -3.76
N GLY A 555 -40.04 13.83 -3.64
CA GLY A 555 -38.92 14.05 -2.69
C GLY A 555 -39.23 13.57 -1.27
N ARG A 556 -40.31 12.83 -1.07
CA ARG A 556 -40.64 12.28 0.24
C ARG A 556 -39.52 11.34 0.71
N TYR A 557 -39.09 11.51 1.94
CA TYR A 557 -37.94 10.82 2.59
C TYR A 557 -36.55 11.12 2.02
N THR A 558 -36.43 11.84 0.90
CA THR A 558 -35.15 12.20 0.28
C THR A 558 -34.86 13.71 0.36
N THR A 559 -35.84 14.50 0.81
CA THR A 559 -35.70 15.95 1.01
C THR A 559 -36.17 16.29 2.44
N PRO A 560 -35.47 17.16 3.16
CA PRO A 560 -35.90 17.58 4.49
C PRO A 560 -37.31 18.17 4.47
N ALA A 561 -38.13 17.79 5.42
CA ALA A 561 -39.48 18.31 5.61
C ALA A 561 -39.71 18.61 7.10
N PRO A 562 -39.08 19.67 7.63
CA PRO A 562 -39.12 20.01 9.03
C PRO A 562 -40.54 20.51 9.44
N ASP A 563 -40.96 20.09 10.63
CA ASP A 563 -42.06 20.68 11.37
C ASP A 563 -41.54 21.70 12.37
N GLU A 564 -42.45 22.36 13.12
CA GLU A 564 -42.10 23.36 14.15
C GLU A 564 -41.23 22.78 15.26
N HIS A 565 -41.45 21.52 15.61
CA HIS A 565 -40.65 20.84 16.63
C HIS A 565 -39.20 20.64 16.15
N THR A 566 -39.01 20.16 14.91
CA THR A 566 -37.67 20.00 14.29
C THR A 566 -36.92 21.32 14.23
N LEU A 567 -37.59 22.41 13.79
CA LEU A 567 -36.97 23.72 13.75
C LEU A 567 -36.60 24.23 15.15
N GLY A 568 -37.49 24.01 16.14
CA GLY A 568 -37.22 24.38 17.54
C GLY A 568 -36.02 23.64 18.12
N GLU A 569 -35.90 22.32 17.90
CA GLU A 569 -34.76 21.51 18.39
C GLU A 569 -33.43 21.91 17.71
N LEU A 570 -33.44 22.18 16.40
CA LEU A 570 -32.20 22.46 15.66
C LEU A 570 -31.72 23.92 15.82
N PHE A 571 -32.63 24.88 15.98
CA PHE A 571 -32.29 26.28 15.91
C PHE A 571 -32.63 27.08 17.18
N GLY A 572 -33.48 26.56 18.07
CA GLY A 572 -33.91 27.25 19.29
C GLY A 572 -34.55 28.61 18.96
N ASP A 573 -34.00 29.67 19.51
CA ASP A 573 -34.43 31.07 19.31
C ASP A 573 -34.28 31.56 17.84
N LEU A 574 -33.40 30.93 17.05
CA LEU A 574 -33.19 31.24 15.64
C LEU A 574 -34.22 30.59 14.69
N ALA A 575 -35.12 29.74 15.19
CA ALA A 575 -36.10 29.02 14.34
C ALA A 575 -37.02 29.99 13.54
N GLY A 576 -37.42 31.14 14.15
CA GLY A 576 -38.20 32.17 13.47
C GLY A 576 -37.45 32.82 12.31
N GLU A 577 -36.15 33.11 12.50
CA GLU A 577 -35.28 33.65 11.48
C GLU A 577 -35.11 32.70 10.30
N VAL A 578 -34.79 31.41 10.60
CA VAL A 578 -34.63 30.38 9.57
C VAL A 578 -35.90 30.23 8.73
N ARG A 579 -37.07 30.20 9.36
CA ARG A 579 -38.36 30.15 8.65
C ARG A 579 -38.54 31.32 7.72
N ALA A 580 -38.28 32.53 8.20
CA ALA A 580 -38.49 33.76 7.44
C ALA A 580 -37.51 33.96 6.30
N THR A 581 -36.23 33.61 6.48
CA THR A 581 -35.12 33.91 5.59
C THR A 581 -34.64 32.76 4.74
N CYS A 582 -34.70 31.51 5.25
CA CYS A 582 -34.14 30.34 4.61
C CYS A 582 -35.18 29.41 3.97
N MET A 583 -36.50 29.61 4.28
CA MET A 583 -37.56 28.70 3.83
C MET A 583 -38.69 29.40 3.09
N LYS A 584 -39.39 28.63 2.23
CA LYS A 584 -40.66 29.01 1.59
C LYS A 584 -41.55 27.76 1.49
N GLU A 585 -42.79 27.88 1.90
CA GLU A 585 -43.79 26.76 1.86
C GLU A 585 -43.30 25.48 2.51
N GLY A 586 -42.60 25.59 3.64
CA GLY A 586 -42.06 24.47 4.39
C GLY A 586 -40.80 23.79 3.78
N ARG A 587 -40.21 24.37 2.74
CA ARG A 587 -39.00 23.87 2.06
C ARG A 587 -37.89 24.89 2.08
N LEU A 588 -36.62 24.43 2.14
CA LEU A 588 -35.46 25.29 2.01
C LEU A 588 -35.43 25.99 0.64
N LEU A 589 -35.11 27.29 0.64
CA LEU A 589 -34.86 28.04 -0.59
C LEU A 589 -33.66 27.47 -1.36
N PRO A 590 -33.60 27.60 -2.70
CA PRO A 590 -32.49 27.11 -3.53
C PRO A 590 -31.11 27.57 -3.10
N ALA A 591 -31.00 28.71 -2.39
CA ALA A 591 -29.76 29.25 -1.84
C ALA A 591 -29.22 28.42 -0.67
N TYR A 592 -30.05 27.63 -0.01
CA TYR A 592 -29.72 26.79 1.16
C TYR A 592 -29.95 25.29 0.90
N ALA A 593 -30.22 24.91 -0.35
CA ALA A 593 -30.62 23.55 -0.71
C ALA A 593 -29.46 22.53 -0.68
N THR A 594 -28.24 22.95 -0.39
CA THR A 594 -27.08 22.05 -0.25
C THR A 594 -26.11 22.53 0.83
N GLN A 595 -25.40 21.60 1.47
CA GLN A 595 -24.45 21.95 2.54
C GLN A 595 -23.34 22.90 2.06
N ARG A 596 -22.84 22.74 0.82
CA ARG A 596 -21.85 23.69 0.23
C ARG A 596 -22.39 25.11 0.09
N LYS A 597 -23.66 25.28 -0.30
CA LYS A 597 -24.28 26.60 -0.38
C LYS A 597 -24.47 27.22 1.01
N VAL A 598 -24.85 26.41 2.00
CA VAL A 598 -24.93 26.84 3.41
C VAL A 598 -23.56 27.28 3.92
N ALA A 599 -22.50 26.48 3.72
CA ALA A 599 -21.15 26.86 4.11
C ALA A 599 -20.67 28.15 3.46
N ALA A 600 -20.94 28.32 2.16
CA ALA A 600 -20.59 29.56 1.43
C ALA A 600 -21.37 30.79 1.90
N ARG A 601 -22.60 30.61 2.40
CA ARG A 601 -23.45 31.68 2.89
C ARG A 601 -23.09 32.15 4.29
N PHE A 602 -22.62 31.24 5.12
CA PHE A 602 -22.23 31.49 6.51
C PHE A 602 -20.74 31.11 6.72
N PRO A 603 -19.81 31.93 6.17
CA PRO A 603 -18.37 31.60 6.25
C PRO A 603 -17.72 32.00 7.58
N GLY A 604 -18.42 32.81 8.42
CA GLY A 604 -17.88 33.32 9.67
C GLY A 604 -17.90 32.31 10.79
N ASP A 605 -17.05 32.55 11.82
CA ASP A 605 -16.91 31.71 13.00
C ASP A 605 -17.56 32.33 14.24
N ASP A 606 -18.36 33.42 14.07
CA ASP A 606 -19.18 33.93 15.15
C ASP A 606 -20.31 32.95 15.50
N GLU A 607 -20.80 33.02 16.74
CA GLU A 607 -21.79 32.10 17.29
C GLU A 607 -23.07 32.02 16.44
N HIS A 608 -23.57 33.17 15.96
CA HIS A 608 -24.80 33.24 15.17
C HIS A 608 -24.65 32.50 13.82
N GLN A 609 -23.59 32.81 13.06
CA GLN A 609 -23.34 32.14 11.79
C GLN A 609 -23.05 30.65 11.97
N THR A 610 -22.30 30.28 13.01
CA THR A 610 -22.00 28.89 13.33
C THR A 610 -23.28 28.12 13.64
N ARG A 611 -24.16 28.62 14.49
CA ARG A 611 -25.46 27.99 14.82
C ARG A 611 -26.35 27.84 13.59
N LEU A 612 -26.45 28.86 12.71
CA LEU A 612 -27.20 28.76 11.47
C LEU A 612 -26.60 27.75 10.50
N ARG A 613 -25.28 27.74 10.35
CA ARG A 613 -24.56 26.82 9.49
C ARG A 613 -24.76 25.37 9.92
N GLU A 614 -24.51 25.08 11.19
CA GLU A 614 -24.64 23.73 11.75
C GLU A 614 -26.08 23.24 11.75
N GLY A 615 -27.03 24.07 12.15
CA GLY A 615 -28.45 23.73 12.13
C GLY A 615 -28.99 23.47 10.72
N LEU A 616 -28.63 24.28 9.72
CA LEU A 616 -29.04 24.08 8.32
C LEU A 616 -28.38 22.83 7.71
N MET A 617 -27.11 22.52 8.05
CA MET A 617 -26.45 21.30 7.63
C MET A 617 -27.11 20.07 8.25
N ALA A 618 -27.41 20.10 9.56
CA ALA A 618 -28.13 19.04 10.26
C ALA A 618 -29.54 18.82 9.68
N LEU A 619 -30.22 19.91 9.32
CA LEU A 619 -31.52 19.83 8.64
C LEU A 619 -31.42 19.16 7.26
N LEU A 620 -30.37 19.44 6.48
CA LEU A 620 -30.11 18.79 5.19
C LEU A 620 -29.76 17.30 5.35
N ASP A 621 -29.19 16.90 6.48
CA ASP A 621 -28.92 15.50 6.82
C ASP A 621 -30.18 14.73 7.29
N ASP A 622 -31.31 15.42 7.54
CA ASP A 622 -32.56 14.83 8.06
C ASP A 622 -33.40 14.17 6.96
N VAL A 623 -32.85 13.12 6.35
CA VAL A 623 -33.49 12.31 5.31
C VAL A 623 -33.36 10.82 5.64
N LEU A 624 -34.18 9.96 5.03
CA LEU A 624 -34.13 8.51 5.18
C LEU A 624 -33.44 7.83 4.00
N PHE A 625 -33.52 8.42 2.82
CA PHE A 625 -32.93 7.87 1.60
C PHE A 625 -32.17 8.95 0.83
N ILE A 626 -31.14 8.51 0.12
CA ILE A 626 -30.34 9.32 -0.81
C ILE A 626 -30.57 8.75 -2.20
N GLU A 627 -31.05 9.57 -3.14
CA GLU A 627 -31.21 9.15 -4.53
C GLU A 627 -29.82 8.95 -5.18
N ASP A 628 -29.65 7.84 -5.89
CA ASP A 628 -28.41 7.55 -6.61
C ASP A 628 -28.22 8.58 -7.74
N PRO A 629 -27.12 9.37 -7.73
CA PRO A 629 -26.91 10.46 -8.70
C PRO A 629 -26.70 9.95 -10.13
N ARG A 630 -26.31 8.69 -10.32
CA ARG A 630 -26.07 8.07 -11.63
C ARG A 630 -27.21 7.18 -12.10
N ARG A 631 -28.13 6.82 -11.19
CA ARG A 631 -29.24 5.90 -11.45
C ARG A 631 -30.53 6.45 -10.90
N LYS A 632 -31.14 7.42 -11.63
CA LYS A 632 -32.39 8.05 -11.23
C LYS A 632 -33.49 7.02 -10.91
N GLY A 633 -34.19 7.24 -9.79
CA GLY A 633 -35.23 6.34 -9.29
C GLY A 633 -34.68 5.14 -8.50
N TYR A 634 -33.40 5.16 -8.17
CA TYR A 634 -32.77 4.23 -7.25
C TYR A 634 -32.27 4.96 -6.00
N PHE A 635 -32.35 4.30 -4.85
CA PHE A 635 -32.16 4.94 -3.55
C PHE A 635 -31.29 4.11 -2.63
N HIS A 636 -30.40 4.78 -1.89
CA HIS A 636 -29.60 4.24 -0.81
C HIS A 636 -30.21 4.64 0.53
N PRO A 637 -30.36 3.73 1.52
CA PRO A 637 -30.69 4.13 2.88
C PRO A 637 -29.58 5.07 3.41
N ARG A 638 -29.98 6.15 4.09
CA ARG A 638 -29.03 7.02 4.76
C ARG A 638 -28.40 6.29 5.95
N ILE A 639 -27.09 6.42 6.11
CA ILE A 639 -26.34 5.83 7.24
C ILE A 639 -26.74 6.52 8.57
N ALA A 640 -26.75 5.76 9.68
CA ALA A 640 -27.09 6.24 11.03
C ALA A 640 -28.38 7.09 11.09
N PRO A 641 -29.52 6.59 10.60
CA PRO A 641 -30.76 7.38 10.49
C PRO A 641 -31.50 7.55 11.82
N HIS A 642 -31.20 6.71 12.83
CA HIS A 642 -32.00 6.54 14.05
C HIS A 642 -32.10 7.81 14.90
N SER A 643 -31.14 8.73 14.79
CA SER A 643 -31.13 10.03 15.45
C SER A 643 -31.91 11.12 14.69
N THR A 644 -32.32 10.87 13.45
CA THR A 644 -33.01 11.86 12.61
C THR A 644 -34.48 12.09 13.03
N HIS A 645 -34.99 13.28 12.81
CA HIS A 645 -36.43 13.56 12.97
C HIS A 645 -37.24 12.77 11.94
N ALA A 646 -36.74 12.62 10.72
CA ALA A 646 -37.39 11.84 9.68
C ALA A 646 -37.65 10.40 10.11
N TYR A 647 -36.72 9.73 10.82
CA TYR A 647 -36.89 8.38 11.38
C TYR A 647 -37.84 8.39 12.58
N ARG A 648 -37.67 9.33 13.52
CA ARG A 648 -38.51 9.43 14.73
C ARG A 648 -40.00 9.65 14.42
N ARG A 649 -40.31 10.26 13.27
CA ARG A 649 -41.70 10.48 12.81
C ARG A 649 -42.35 9.27 12.12
N LEU A 650 -41.63 8.17 11.86
CA LEU A 650 -42.19 6.95 11.34
C LEU A 650 -43.07 6.28 12.41
N ASP A 651 -44.19 5.69 11.98
CA ASP A 651 -44.96 4.79 12.81
C ASP A 651 -44.18 3.48 13.11
N GLY A 652 -44.65 2.70 14.07
CA GLY A 652 -43.94 1.51 14.51
C GLY A 652 -43.70 0.47 13.42
N GLU A 653 -44.66 0.27 12.49
CA GLU A 653 -44.55 -0.67 11.39
C GLU A 653 -43.51 -0.24 10.35
N ARG A 654 -43.58 1.03 9.94
CA ARG A 654 -42.58 1.61 9.02
C ARG A 654 -41.20 1.64 9.62
N ARG A 655 -41.08 1.95 10.92
CA ARG A 655 -39.80 1.93 11.63
C ARG A 655 -39.18 0.53 11.60
N ALA A 656 -39.94 -0.50 11.98
CA ALA A 656 -39.48 -1.89 11.95
C ALA A 656 -39.13 -2.35 10.51
N THR A 657 -39.84 -1.88 9.49
CA THR A 657 -39.55 -2.18 8.10
C THR A 657 -38.29 -1.49 7.63
N PHE A 658 -38.09 -0.22 8.03
CA PHE A 658 -36.87 0.51 7.72
C PHE A 658 -35.62 -0.13 8.37
N ASP A 659 -35.72 -0.59 9.61
CA ASP A 659 -34.62 -1.25 10.32
C ASP A 659 -34.20 -2.56 9.63
N ARG A 660 -35.17 -3.36 9.14
CA ARG A 660 -34.86 -4.56 8.36
C ARG A 660 -34.17 -4.22 7.04
N LEU A 661 -34.69 -3.22 6.32
CA LEU A 661 -34.12 -2.72 5.06
C LEU A 661 -32.70 -2.18 5.26
N TYR A 662 -32.49 -1.40 6.34
CA TYR A 662 -31.19 -0.86 6.74
C TYR A 662 -30.18 -1.97 7.03
N THR A 663 -30.56 -2.95 7.85
CA THR A 663 -29.71 -4.08 8.20
C THR A 663 -29.36 -4.93 6.99
N ASP A 664 -30.34 -5.24 6.12
CA ASP A 664 -30.07 -5.93 4.85
C ASP A 664 -29.08 -5.15 3.99
N PHE A 665 -29.31 -3.85 3.81
CA PHE A 665 -28.48 -3.02 2.92
C PHE A 665 -27.04 -2.92 3.37
N PHE A 666 -26.79 -2.61 4.63
CA PHE A 666 -25.43 -2.34 5.11
C PHE A 666 -24.65 -3.58 5.50
N TYR A 667 -25.29 -4.70 5.86
CA TYR A 667 -24.60 -5.87 6.42
C TYR A 667 -24.74 -7.15 5.61
N HIS A 668 -25.72 -7.28 4.69
CA HIS A 668 -25.97 -8.55 4.00
C HIS A 668 -26.01 -8.47 2.47
N ARG A 669 -26.80 -7.54 1.91
CA ARG A 669 -27.14 -7.44 0.49
C ARG A 669 -25.93 -7.43 -0.46
N HIS A 670 -24.81 -6.92 -0.02
CA HIS A 670 -23.66 -6.61 -0.86
C HIS A 670 -22.47 -7.55 -0.71
N ASN A 671 -22.41 -8.42 0.30
CA ASN A 671 -21.20 -9.17 0.64
C ASN A 671 -20.58 -9.88 -0.57
N ARG A 672 -21.39 -10.69 -1.29
CA ARG A 672 -20.91 -11.37 -2.48
C ARG A 672 -20.56 -10.42 -3.62
N PHE A 673 -21.39 -9.41 -3.84
CA PHE A 673 -21.17 -8.42 -4.90
C PHE A 673 -19.88 -7.64 -4.71
N TRP A 674 -19.56 -7.24 -3.48
CA TRP A 674 -18.32 -6.56 -3.15
C TRP A 674 -17.10 -7.49 -3.26
N GLN A 675 -17.23 -8.75 -2.85
CA GLN A 675 -16.19 -9.76 -3.04
C GLN A 675 -15.85 -9.94 -4.53
N GLU A 676 -16.86 -10.17 -5.36
CA GLU A 676 -16.68 -10.30 -6.82
C GLU A 676 -16.06 -9.03 -7.43
N SER A 677 -16.42 -7.85 -6.91
CA SER A 677 -15.85 -6.57 -7.33
C SER A 677 -14.35 -6.47 -6.99
N ALA A 678 -13.96 -6.89 -5.80
CA ALA A 678 -12.56 -6.90 -5.36
C ALA A 678 -11.73 -7.92 -6.14
N LEU A 679 -12.23 -9.14 -6.31
CA LEU A 679 -11.55 -10.23 -7.03
C LEU A 679 -11.36 -9.96 -8.53
N ARG A 680 -12.09 -9.02 -9.12
CA ARG A 680 -11.82 -8.54 -10.49
C ARG A 680 -10.63 -7.58 -10.57
N LYS A 681 -10.30 -6.87 -9.50
CA LYS A 681 -9.29 -5.81 -9.44
C LYS A 681 -7.99 -6.26 -8.78
N LEU A 682 -8.09 -6.69 -7.53
CA LEU A 682 -6.91 -6.97 -6.69
C LEU A 682 -5.92 -7.96 -7.31
N PRO A 683 -6.33 -9.13 -7.88
CA PRO A 683 -5.36 -10.05 -8.48
C PRO A 683 -4.56 -9.41 -9.63
N VAL A 684 -5.19 -8.57 -10.46
CA VAL A 684 -4.52 -7.88 -11.56
C VAL A 684 -3.50 -6.87 -11.03
N LEU A 685 -3.84 -6.16 -9.97
CA LEU A 685 -2.95 -5.16 -9.35
C LEU A 685 -1.79 -5.82 -8.62
N LEU A 686 -2.06 -6.88 -7.86
CA LEU A 686 -1.02 -7.64 -7.16
C LEU A 686 -0.02 -8.28 -8.13
N SER A 687 -0.48 -8.73 -9.31
CA SER A 687 0.41 -9.27 -10.34
C SER A 687 1.33 -8.24 -11.00
N ALA A 688 1.09 -6.94 -10.79
CA ALA A 688 1.92 -5.87 -11.34
C ALA A 688 3.19 -5.59 -10.52
N THR A 689 3.36 -6.24 -9.38
CA THR A 689 4.49 -6.02 -8.47
C THR A 689 4.87 -7.30 -7.73
N GLU A 690 6.12 -7.35 -7.29
CA GLU A 690 6.61 -8.41 -6.39
C GLU A 690 6.67 -7.94 -4.92
N MET A 691 6.21 -6.74 -4.59
CA MET A 691 6.23 -6.23 -3.23
C MET A 691 5.30 -7.04 -2.31
N LEU A 692 5.70 -7.19 -1.04
CA LEU A 692 4.81 -7.74 0.00
C LEU A 692 3.64 -6.77 0.22
N THR A 693 2.41 -7.27 0.09
CA THR A 693 1.21 -6.45 0.19
C THR A 693 0.60 -6.52 1.59
N CYS A 694 0.34 -5.36 2.16
CA CYS A 694 -0.41 -5.17 3.39
C CYS A 694 -1.62 -4.27 3.10
N GLY A 695 -2.77 -4.54 3.71
CA GLY A 695 -3.96 -3.71 3.59
C GLY A 695 -4.27 -2.98 4.89
N GLU A 696 -4.73 -1.75 4.81
CA GLU A 696 -5.37 -1.08 5.94
C GLU A 696 -6.87 -1.36 5.85
N ASP A 697 -7.34 -2.26 6.71
CA ASP A 697 -8.69 -2.79 6.75
C ASP A 697 -9.40 -2.39 8.06
N LEU A 698 -9.41 -1.08 8.35
CA LEU A 698 -10.08 -0.49 9.50
C LEU A 698 -11.46 0.06 9.14
N GLY A 699 -12.32 0.24 10.15
CA GLY A 699 -13.66 0.82 10.03
C GLY A 699 -14.77 -0.22 9.87
N MET A 700 -15.78 0.08 9.07
CA MET A 700 -16.91 -0.82 8.81
C MET A 700 -16.52 -1.91 7.82
N ILE A 701 -16.09 -3.07 8.31
CA ILE A 701 -15.50 -4.16 7.51
C ILE A 701 -16.60 -5.15 7.11
N PRO A 702 -16.89 -5.36 5.80
CA PRO A 702 -17.76 -6.45 5.34
C PRO A 702 -17.14 -7.83 5.61
N ASP A 703 -17.97 -8.84 5.88
CA ASP A 703 -17.53 -10.21 6.16
C ASP A 703 -16.64 -10.81 5.07
N SER A 704 -16.85 -10.41 3.81
CA SER A 704 -16.07 -10.87 2.66
C SER A 704 -14.64 -10.33 2.58
N VAL A 705 -14.30 -9.29 3.33
CA VAL A 705 -12.97 -8.65 3.27
C VAL A 705 -11.89 -9.54 3.87
N PRO A 706 -12.00 -10.02 5.13
CA PRO A 706 -10.98 -10.87 5.74
C PRO A 706 -10.73 -12.15 4.93
N GLU A 707 -11.80 -12.77 4.41
CA GLU A 707 -11.71 -13.98 3.57
C GLU A 707 -10.93 -13.71 2.27
N THR A 708 -11.27 -12.62 1.57
CA THR A 708 -10.60 -12.23 0.32
C THR A 708 -9.14 -11.85 0.55
N MET A 709 -8.84 -11.12 1.63
CA MET A 709 -7.45 -10.77 1.99
C MET A 709 -6.65 -12.02 2.30
N HIS A 710 -7.23 -12.98 3.01
CA HIS A 710 -6.59 -14.26 3.30
C HIS A 710 -6.35 -15.08 2.02
N GLU A 711 -7.34 -15.18 1.12
CA GLU A 711 -7.21 -15.85 -0.18
C GLU A 711 -6.07 -15.26 -1.01
N LEU A 712 -5.97 -13.94 -1.05
CA LEU A 712 -4.95 -13.20 -1.80
C LEU A 712 -3.63 -13.01 -1.02
N GLN A 713 -3.56 -13.52 0.21
CA GLN A 713 -2.42 -13.38 1.12
C GLN A 713 -1.96 -11.92 1.32
N ILE A 714 -2.92 -11.03 1.44
CA ILE A 714 -2.71 -9.63 1.84
C ILE A 714 -2.69 -9.59 3.37
N LEU A 715 -1.64 -9.03 3.96
CA LEU A 715 -1.54 -8.90 5.40
C LEU A 715 -2.55 -7.86 5.91
N SER A 716 -3.39 -8.26 6.89
CA SER A 716 -4.34 -7.37 7.57
C SER A 716 -3.61 -6.43 8.57
N LEU A 717 -4.28 -5.38 9.00
CA LEU A 717 -3.78 -4.48 10.06
C LEU A 717 -4.50 -4.78 11.38
N GLU A 718 -3.73 -5.09 12.43
CA GLU A 718 -4.26 -5.41 13.75
C GLU A 718 -3.81 -4.39 14.79
N ILE A 719 -4.78 -3.76 15.47
CA ILE A 719 -4.56 -2.71 16.49
C ILE A 719 -5.31 -3.07 17.75
N GLN A 720 -4.61 -3.20 18.89
CA GLN A 720 -5.20 -3.63 20.14
C GLN A 720 -6.35 -2.73 20.61
N ARG A 721 -6.22 -1.43 20.40
CA ARG A 721 -7.19 -0.40 20.78
C ARG A 721 -8.33 -0.19 19.78
N MET A 722 -8.32 -0.92 18.67
CA MET A 722 -9.37 -0.91 17.63
C MET A 722 -9.70 -2.35 17.22
N PRO A 723 -10.36 -3.12 18.09
CA PRO A 723 -10.73 -4.49 17.79
C PRO A 723 -11.68 -4.57 16.60
N LYS A 724 -11.53 -5.59 15.77
CA LYS A 724 -12.42 -5.86 14.63
C LYS A 724 -13.65 -6.68 15.01
N THR A 725 -13.60 -7.32 16.18
CA THR A 725 -14.72 -8.12 16.70
C THR A 725 -15.73 -7.20 17.36
N PRO A 726 -17.01 -7.22 16.94
CA PRO A 726 -18.05 -6.43 17.58
C PRO A 726 -18.20 -6.78 19.08
N GLY A 727 -18.29 -5.76 19.93
CA GLY A 727 -18.48 -5.92 21.38
C GLY A 727 -17.18 -6.11 22.19
N GLU A 728 -16.04 -6.33 21.55
CA GLU A 728 -14.75 -6.28 22.23
C GLU A 728 -14.31 -4.82 22.42
N LEU A 729 -13.72 -4.51 23.57
CA LEU A 729 -13.16 -3.20 23.86
C LEU A 729 -11.68 -3.11 23.47
N PHE A 730 -10.96 -4.20 23.70
CA PHE A 730 -9.54 -4.36 23.36
C PHE A 730 -9.32 -5.72 22.73
N ALA A 731 -8.58 -5.75 21.63
CA ALA A 731 -8.15 -7.01 21.02
C ALA A 731 -7.02 -7.64 21.85
N ASP A 732 -6.95 -8.97 21.85
CA ASP A 732 -5.80 -9.68 22.43
C ASP A 732 -4.75 -9.97 21.35
N PRO A 733 -3.54 -9.36 21.43
CA PRO A 733 -2.48 -9.60 20.47
C PRO A 733 -2.06 -11.08 20.31
N ALA A 734 -2.31 -11.91 21.34
CA ALA A 734 -2.01 -13.34 21.28
C ALA A 734 -2.88 -14.11 20.26
N HIS A 735 -4.01 -13.56 19.86
CA HIS A 735 -4.95 -14.18 18.93
C HIS A 735 -4.90 -13.61 17.50
N TYR A 736 -3.97 -12.70 17.21
CA TYR A 736 -3.84 -12.12 15.86
C TYR A 736 -3.51 -13.18 14.80
N PRO A 737 -4.05 -13.04 13.57
CA PRO A 737 -3.70 -13.95 12.49
C PRO A 737 -2.22 -13.81 12.09
N TYR A 738 -1.63 -14.90 11.58
CA TYR A 738 -0.23 -14.87 11.13
C TYR A 738 -0.01 -13.88 9.98
N PHE A 739 -0.92 -13.87 8.99
CA PHE A 739 -0.84 -12.93 7.86
C PHE A 739 -1.37 -11.54 8.25
N SER A 740 -0.68 -10.89 9.18
CA SER A 740 -1.03 -9.56 9.66
C SER A 740 0.19 -8.69 9.99
N VAL A 741 -0.08 -7.40 10.07
CA VAL A 741 0.78 -6.37 10.65
C VAL A 741 0.16 -5.95 11.96
N CYS A 742 0.84 -6.17 13.07
CA CYS A 742 0.42 -5.77 14.41
C CYS A 742 1.08 -4.44 14.77
N THR A 743 0.32 -3.51 15.36
CA THR A 743 0.83 -2.22 15.82
C THR A 743 0.09 -1.71 17.04
N THR A 744 0.72 -0.85 17.85
CA THR A 744 0.11 -0.16 18.98
C THR A 744 -0.79 1.00 18.55
N SER A 745 -0.39 1.69 17.46
CA SER A 745 -1.14 2.84 16.90
C SER A 745 -0.73 3.09 15.45
N THR A 746 -1.51 3.94 14.76
CA THR A 746 -1.16 4.50 13.45
C THR A 746 -0.89 6.00 13.57
N HIS A 747 -0.49 6.64 12.47
CA HIS A 747 -0.32 8.10 12.40
C HIS A 747 -1.64 8.88 12.63
N ASP A 748 -2.79 8.24 12.52
CA ASP A 748 -4.12 8.83 12.74
C ASP A 748 -4.62 8.72 14.20
N MET A 749 -3.84 8.06 15.06
CA MET A 749 -4.17 7.81 16.45
C MET A 749 -3.16 8.47 17.39
N ASN A 750 -3.55 8.70 18.62
CA ASN A 750 -2.60 9.06 19.66
C ASN A 750 -1.55 7.94 19.84
N PRO A 751 -0.24 8.26 19.90
CA PRO A 751 0.78 7.36 20.41
C PRO A 751 0.40 6.85 21.81
N LEU A 752 1.01 5.77 22.25
CA LEU A 752 0.62 5.04 23.44
C LEU A 752 0.48 5.92 24.70
N ARG A 753 1.45 6.82 24.93
CA ARG A 753 1.46 7.70 26.10
C ARG A 753 0.35 8.74 26.07
N ALA A 754 0.14 9.41 24.96
CA ALA A 754 -0.93 10.39 24.81
C ALA A 754 -2.31 9.75 24.94
N TRP A 755 -2.50 8.56 24.37
CA TRP A 755 -3.73 7.79 24.56
C TRP A 755 -3.96 7.39 26.02
N TRP A 756 -2.92 7.00 26.75
CA TRP A 756 -3.02 6.62 28.16
C TRP A 756 -3.61 7.73 29.05
N GLU A 757 -3.30 8.97 28.71
CA GLU A 757 -3.71 10.15 29.47
C GLU A 757 -5.06 10.75 29.01
N GLU A 758 -5.60 10.30 27.85
CA GLU A 758 -6.77 10.88 27.20
C GLU A 758 -8.09 10.53 27.94
N ASP A 759 -8.28 9.25 28.29
CA ASP A 759 -9.48 8.73 28.96
C ASP A 759 -9.08 7.81 30.10
N ARG A 760 -9.25 8.31 31.33
CA ARG A 760 -8.83 7.61 32.57
C ARG A 760 -9.65 6.37 32.86
N GLU A 761 -10.93 6.36 32.51
CA GLU A 761 -11.82 5.20 32.74
C GLU A 761 -11.44 4.07 31.75
N LEU A 762 -11.29 4.42 30.50
CA LEU A 762 -10.86 3.47 29.49
C LEU A 762 -9.47 2.89 29.81
N THR A 763 -8.54 3.74 30.22
CA THR A 763 -7.17 3.33 30.58
C THR A 763 -7.17 2.44 31.84
N ALA A 764 -8.01 2.70 32.80
CA ALA A 764 -8.13 1.84 34.00
C ALA A 764 -8.64 0.45 33.61
N ARG A 765 -9.63 0.37 32.74
CA ARG A 765 -10.10 -0.91 32.19
C ARG A 765 -8.98 -1.63 31.41
N PHE A 766 -8.25 -0.93 30.59
CA PHE A 766 -7.12 -1.52 29.84
C PHE A 766 -6.05 -2.09 30.81
N TYR A 767 -5.71 -1.35 31.86
CA TYR A 767 -4.73 -1.78 32.86
C TYR A 767 -5.14 -3.06 33.58
N HIS A 768 -6.43 -3.15 34.00
CA HIS A 768 -6.94 -4.29 34.71
C HIS A 768 -7.30 -5.47 33.78
N GLU A 769 -8.01 -5.21 32.68
CA GLU A 769 -8.57 -6.25 31.82
C GLU A 769 -7.55 -6.77 30.81
N ALA A 770 -6.84 -5.87 30.09
CA ALA A 770 -5.92 -6.25 29.02
C ALA A 770 -4.49 -6.55 29.53
N LEU A 771 -3.97 -5.77 30.48
CA LEU A 771 -2.65 -6.03 31.08
C LEU A 771 -2.69 -7.03 32.22
N GLY A 772 -3.87 -7.29 32.82
CA GLY A 772 -4.06 -8.20 33.97
C GLY A 772 -3.40 -7.72 35.27
N ILE A 773 -3.28 -6.39 35.48
CA ILE A 773 -2.55 -5.81 36.58
C ILE A 773 -3.55 -5.27 37.60
N GLY A 774 -3.39 -5.64 38.87
CA GLY A 774 -4.21 -5.13 39.98
C GLY A 774 -3.64 -3.87 40.63
N GLY A 775 -4.41 -3.22 41.53
CA GLY A 775 -4.00 -2.04 42.27
C GLY A 775 -4.32 -0.72 41.54
N ASP A 776 -3.72 0.38 42.04
CA ASP A 776 -3.98 1.72 41.51
C ASP A 776 -3.34 1.90 40.12
N VAL A 777 -4.09 2.51 39.20
CA VAL A 777 -3.64 2.79 37.85
C VAL A 777 -2.76 4.04 37.84
N PRO A 778 -1.49 3.93 37.37
CA PRO A 778 -0.61 5.10 37.23
C PRO A 778 -1.23 6.18 36.37
N TYR A 779 -1.05 7.44 36.76
CA TYR A 779 -1.56 8.56 35.96
C TYR A 779 -0.87 8.64 34.60
N PHE A 780 0.46 8.53 34.57
CA PHE A 780 1.24 8.52 33.37
C PHE A 780 1.50 7.10 32.87
N CYS A 781 1.64 6.95 31.56
CA CYS A 781 2.12 5.70 30.99
C CYS A 781 3.63 5.57 31.28
N GLU A 782 3.96 4.92 32.37
CA GLU A 782 5.35 4.73 32.83
C GLU A 782 6.13 3.83 31.85
N PRO A 783 7.46 3.99 31.77
CA PRO A 783 8.28 3.20 30.84
C PRO A 783 8.06 1.68 30.93
N TRP A 784 7.87 1.14 32.12
CA TRP A 784 7.60 -0.28 32.33
C TRP A 784 6.23 -0.71 31.78
N ILE A 785 5.21 0.18 31.82
CA ILE A 785 3.89 -0.09 31.22
C ILE A 785 4.03 -0.11 29.69
N CYS A 786 4.70 0.91 29.13
CA CYS A 786 4.99 0.95 27.69
C CYS A 786 5.69 -0.34 27.25
N ARG A 787 6.75 -0.73 27.97
CA ARG A 787 7.48 -1.97 27.71
C ARG A 787 6.59 -3.20 27.74
N ARG A 788 5.71 -3.32 28.74
CA ARG A 788 4.77 -4.44 28.86
C ARG A 788 3.84 -4.52 27.66
N ILE A 789 3.33 -3.39 27.19
CA ILE A 789 2.46 -3.32 26.02
C ILE A 789 3.22 -3.71 24.75
N LEU A 790 4.43 -3.19 24.54
CA LEU A 790 5.26 -3.55 23.40
C LEU A 790 5.60 -5.04 23.39
N ASP A 791 5.93 -5.62 24.56
CA ASP A 791 6.19 -7.05 24.71
C ASP A 791 4.98 -7.91 24.29
N MET A 792 3.75 -7.51 24.66
CA MET A 792 2.53 -8.20 24.20
C MET A 792 2.43 -8.23 22.67
N HIS A 793 2.71 -7.09 22.02
CA HIS A 793 2.67 -6.99 20.56
C HIS A 793 3.80 -7.79 19.88
N LEU A 794 5.02 -7.75 20.44
CA LEU A 794 6.16 -8.51 19.94
C LEU A 794 5.93 -10.02 20.05
N ASN A 795 5.26 -10.49 21.12
CA ASN A 795 4.95 -11.91 21.30
C ASN A 795 3.73 -12.38 20.48
N SER A 796 3.03 -11.49 19.79
CA SER A 796 1.90 -11.88 18.93
C SER A 796 2.31 -12.83 17.80
N PRO A 797 1.42 -13.68 17.28
CA PRO A 797 1.70 -14.56 16.13
C PRO A 797 1.80 -13.80 14.80
N ALA A 798 1.48 -12.51 14.73
CA ALA A 798 1.53 -11.69 13.52
C ALA A 798 2.89 -11.80 12.81
N MET A 799 2.90 -11.85 11.48
CA MET A 799 4.13 -11.90 10.68
C MET A 799 5.01 -10.67 10.93
N LEU A 800 4.41 -9.51 11.00
CA LEU A 800 5.09 -8.24 11.26
C LEU A 800 4.54 -7.56 12.50
N THR A 801 5.41 -7.07 13.37
CA THR A 801 5.08 -6.10 14.42
C THR A 801 5.81 -4.82 14.11
N ILE A 802 5.07 -3.80 13.64
CA ILE A 802 5.63 -2.51 13.23
C ILE A 802 5.07 -1.45 14.17
N LEU A 803 5.92 -0.94 15.06
CA LEU A 803 5.51 0.01 16.09
C LEU A 803 5.96 1.43 15.73
N PRO A 804 5.20 2.47 16.10
CA PRO A 804 5.65 3.85 15.96
C PRO A 804 6.98 4.09 16.68
N LEU A 805 7.84 4.92 16.12
CA LEU A 805 9.12 5.29 16.76
C LEU A 805 8.88 5.90 18.15
N GLN A 806 7.83 6.69 18.30
CA GLN A 806 7.43 7.30 19.57
C GLN A 806 7.18 6.23 20.66
N ASP A 807 6.53 5.12 20.28
CA ASP A 807 6.23 4.04 21.22
C ASP A 807 7.49 3.24 21.58
N TRP A 808 8.45 3.07 20.67
CA TRP A 808 9.77 2.53 21.01
C TRP A 808 10.49 3.41 22.04
N LEU A 809 10.55 4.73 21.80
CA LEU A 809 11.18 5.68 22.72
C LEU A 809 10.47 5.78 24.07
N SER A 810 9.18 5.48 24.11
CA SER A 810 8.37 5.52 25.35
C SER A 810 8.82 4.54 26.43
N THR A 811 9.59 3.51 26.06
CA THR A 811 10.15 2.50 26.98
C THR A 811 11.31 3.01 27.83
N ASP A 812 11.79 4.23 27.56
CA ASP A 812 12.86 4.88 28.30
C ASP A 812 12.40 6.25 28.81
N GLY A 813 12.62 6.52 30.12
CA GLY A 813 12.16 7.74 30.76
C GLY A 813 12.89 9.02 30.35
N GLU A 814 14.12 8.91 29.83
CA GLU A 814 14.95 10.06 29.41
C GLU A 814 14.81 10.32 27.91
N LEU A 815 14.60 9.27 27.10
CA LEU A 815 14.56 9.38 25.62
C LEU A 815 13.17 9.69 25.06
N ARG A 816 12.10 9.45 25.84
CA ARG A 816 10.73 9.78 25.42
C ARG A 816 10.52 11.30 25.34
N TYR A 817 9.68 11.77 24.41
CA TYR A 817 9.37 13.20 24.32
C TYR A 817 8.77 13.69 25.66
N PRO A 818 9.19 14.84 26.21
CA PRO A 818 8.69 15.34 27.48
C PRO A 818 7.14 15.48 27.53
N ASP A 819 6.56 16.01 26.45
CA ASP A 819 5.12 16.21 26.32
C ASP A 819 4.53 15.19 25.33
N PRO A 820 3.74 14.17 25.80
CA PRO A 820 3.19 13.15 24.93
C PRO A 820 2.21 13.68 23.88
N ALA A 821 1.55 14.83 24.12
CA ALA A 821 0.62 15.42 23.16
C ALA A 821 1.32 15.91 21.88
N LYS A 822 2.62 16.24 21.98
CA LYS A 822 3.42 16.69 20.84
C LYS A 822 3.95 15.55 19.98
N GLU A 823 3.77 14.31 20.39
CA GLU A 823 4.15 13.14 19.60
C GLU A 823 3.13 12.78 18.50
N ARG A 824 1.97 13.46 18.49
CA ARG A 824 0.88 13.20 17.55
C ARG A 824 1.25 13.68 16.14
N ILE A 825 1.02 12.81 15.12
CA ILE A 825 1.32 13.10 13.72
C ILE A 825 0.11 13.72 13.03
N ASN A 826 -1.08 13.13 13.19
CA ASN A 826 -2.33 13.59 12.58
C ASN A 826 -3.50 13.56 13.57
N VAL A 827 -4.46 14.47 13.37
CA VAL A 827 -5.76 14.50 14.06
C VAL A 827 -6.87 14.50 13.01
N PRO A 828 -7.43 13.31 12.63
CA PRO A 828 -8.38 13.19 11.53
C PRO A 828 -9.67 14.01 11.68
N SER A 829 -10.07 14.33 12.91
CA SER A 829 -11.24 15.17 13.20
C SER A 829 -11.02 16.65 12.89
N ILE A 830 -9.79 17.09 12.69
CA ILE A 830 -9.44 18.48 12.33
C ILE A 830 -9.29 18.58 10.81
N PRO A 831 -10.23 19.19 10.10
CA PRO A 831 -10.07 19.49 8.69
C PRO A 831 -8.83 20.37 8.48
N ARG A 832 -7.99 20.06 7.50
CA ARG A 832 -6.74 20.79 7.23
C ARG A 832 -5.80 20.82 8.44
N TYR A 833 -5.36 19.62 8.88
CA TYR A 833 -4.36 19.49 9.92
C TYR A 833 -2.95 19.75 9.35
N HIS A 834 -2.10 20.47 10.11
CA HIS A 834 -0.71 20.71 9.74
C HIS A 834 0.17 19.55 10.18
N TRP A 835 0.72 18.77 9.25
CA TRP A 835 1.59 17.62 9.48
C TRP A 835 3.03 18.09 9.73
N ARG A 836 3.32 18.51 10.97
CA ARG A 836 4.57 19.17 11.35
C ARG A 836 5.40 18.43 12.39
N TYR A 837 4.93 17.22 12.79
CA TYR A 837 5.66 16.43 13.78
C TYR A 837 7.09 16.15 13.33
N ARG A 838 8.06 16.37 14.21
CA ARG A 838 9.47 16.13 14.02
C ARG A 838 10.07 15.47 15.26
N MET A 839 10.96 14.49 15.08
CA MET A 839 11.71 13.88 16.17
C MET A 839 12.45 14.96 16.98
N HIS A 840 12.45 14.83 18.28
CA HIS A 840 13.18 15.75 19.16
C HIS A 840 14.66 15.38 19.28
N LEU A 841 15.02 14.10 19.08
CA LEU A 841 16.38 13.59 19.11
C LEU A 841 16.92 13.36 17.69
N PRO A 842 18.16 13.78 17.38
CA PRO A 842 18.83 13.37 16.14
C PRO A 842 19.10 11.86 16.14
N LEU A 843 19.02 11.24 14.97
CA LEU A 843 19.28 9.79 14.81
C LEU A 843 20.70 9.41 15.22
N GLU A 844 21.69 10.31 15.05
CA GLU A 844 23.06 10.13 15.53
C GLU A 844 23.14 10.01 17.05
N GLU A 845 22.31 10.76 17.78
CA GLU A 845 22.23 10.64 19.24
C GLU A 845 21.59 9.31 19.62
N LEU A 846 20.50 8.93 18.96
CA LEU A 846 19.79 7.67 19.21
C LEU A 846 20.72 6.46 18.97
N LEU A 847 21.55 6.49 17.92
CA LEU A 847 22.53 5.45 17.65
C LEU A 847 23.59 5.32 18.78
N ARG A 848 23.93 6.40 19.46
CA ARG A 848 24.89 6.39 20.58
C ARG A 848 24.32 5.89 21.92
N LYS A 849 23.01 5.66 22.02
CA LYS A 849 22.34 5.17 23.25
C LYS A 849 22.43 3.64 23.36
N GLU A 850 23.65 3.13 23.56
CA GLU A 850 23.97 1.69 23.53
C GLU A 850 23.04 0.86 24.42
N THR A 851 22.89 1.20 25.71
CA THR A 851 22.05 0.46 26.68
C THR A 851 20.60 0.39 26.23
N PHE A 852 20.05 1.47 25.70
CA PHE A 852 18.69 1.50 25.16
C PHE A 852 18.58 0.60 23.92
N ASN A 853 19.51 0.70 22.99
CA ASN A 853 19.50 -0.08 21.75
C ASN A 853 19.66 -1.58 22.03
N GLU A 854 20.53 -1.98 22.96
CA GLU A 854 20.68 -3.35 23.45
C GLU A 854 19.40 -3.86 24.10
N SER A 855 18.74 -3.04 24.95
CA SER A 855 17.46 -3.39 25.57
C SER A 855 16.36 -3.67 24.54
N LEU A 856 16.27 -2.87 23.45
CA LEU A 856 15.32 -3.12 22.38
C LEU A 856 15.68 -4.38 21.58
N HIS A 857 16.98 -4.56 21.29
CA HIS A 857 17.47 -5.77 20.62
C HIS A 857 17.07 -7.04 21.40
N ASP A 858 17.26 -7.03 22.71
CA ASP A 858 16.91 -8.16 23.58
C ASP A 858 15.41 -8.41 23.59
N MET A 859 14.57 -7.37 23.68
CA MET A 859 13.10 -7.52 23.60
C MET A 859 12.69 -8.22 22.29
N ILE A 860 13.24 -7.77 21.18
CA ILE A 860 12.96 -8.33 19.85
C ILE A 860 13.47 -9.78 19.74
N ALA A 861 14.69 -10.04 20.20
CA ALA A 861 15.30 -11.37 20.15
C ALA A 861 14.55 -12.37 21.04
N CYS A 862 14.15 -11.99 22.27
CA CYS A 862 13.39 -12.82 23.20
C CYS A 862 12.00 -13.18 22.65
N SER A 863 11.37 -12.30 21.88
CA SER A 863 10.10 -12.59 21.20
C SER A 863 10.21 -13.57 20.03
N GLY A 864 11.44 -13.94 19.63
CA GLY A 864 11.72 -14.80 18.47
C GLY A 864 11.54 -14.11 17.11
N ARG A 865 11.47 -12.77 17.09
CA ARG A 865 11.47 -11.97 15.86
C ARG A 865 12.91 -11.69 15.44
N ARG A 866 13.23 -11.97 14.15
CA ARG A 866 14.61 -11.86 13.65
C ARG A 866 14.65 -11.35 12.22
#